data_c5b2d5f7183c19f9366412d2fb0e1656
#
_entry.id   c5b2d5f7183c19f9366412d2fb0e1656
#
_cell.length_a   1.000
_cell.length_b   1.000
_cell.length_c   1.000
_cell.angle_alpha   90.00
_cell.angle_beta   90.00
_cell.angle_gamma   90.00
#
_symmetry.space_group_name_H-M   'P 1'
#
loop_
_entity.id
_entity.type
_entity.pdbx_description
1 polymer ?
#
loop_
_entity_poly.entity_id
_entity_poly.type
_entity_poly.pdbx_seq_one_letter_code
_entity_poly.pdbx_strand_id
1 'polypeptide(L)'
;MSAAGGPRRLALAAGVAAALAAAAVAAQAPAPAPAPVQPYADRIIAPDRLAPLPADEDAAADYDAQGLPRSLWVQLDASRSDHDVSDRREGGLSAGGFWETAGHGSFSLDASVFDRGDGLDGRSGERTGSATLWQRNLHLPGGWRADHGVGVLNTPSLPLQRNQYRFFLPTTPLAGAAGDWLHAGSGLRLQAAYGRAGSYTGSRLVGFDVADGHVATFGLQADWDPRWSSALSFLATRGRIVPDGFGGGVFDPRDAQAVHAATQWRGDADEVQFNLLSSDGDDGRAEGAWIDATARRGRFVHHYGAFRLDPGLAWGALPINQDAQGAYYRAAYQYGRWLWNAGIDVVGSPSGAGFDGAYATGYLRYQASTTVGYGGSASVRDADARAWAAQLFVDRAGAWGTTRVQFDQADSAGRRSWQLGVDQAWPASEGNRLSTSIAHGELSYDGAAPTRTTLLAAYGGRALGDRVSLDGSVRWAYGDGPDAARTRDANVSLNWQVARGWTLAASVFQSEGSRRSPFQLDPLVPDPGFVTLPRDRSVFLTVRYERQAGRPQGVIGGAPGAAVGGVRGSVYLDDNGDGQRAASEQPAANVTVVLDGRYAVRTDAQGEFAFPRVATGTHRLTVVPDNLPLPWRLDGPAAERTVEVTVRDDARVDVGALRPR
;
A
#
# COMPACT_ATOMS: atom_id res chain seq x y z
N MET A 1 -23.59 37.71 21.94
CA MET A 1 -25.04 37.77 21.67
C MET A 1 -25.27 37.48 20.18
N SER A 2 -25.72 36.38 19.81
CA SER A 2 -26.88 36.03 18.98
C SER A 2 -26.78 34.56 18.52
N ALA A 3 -27.48 33.71 19.21
CA ALA A 3 -27.67 32.31 18.85
C ALA A 3 -28.89 32.17 17.91
N ALA A 4 -28.72 32.43 16.61
CA ALA A 4 -29.82 32.33 15.62
C ALA A 4 -29.46 31.57 14.31
N GLY A 5 -28.42 30.73 14.31
CA GLY A 5 -28.01 29.96 13.11
C GLY A 5 -28.42 28.47 13.04
N GLY A 6 -28.94 27.90 14.12
CA GLY A 6 -29.13 26.44 14.25
C GLY A 6 -30.15 25.79 13.29
N PRO A 7 -31.35 26.30 13.09
CA PRO A 7 -32.36 25.55 12.33
C PRO A 7 -32.18 25.60 10.81
N ARG A 8 -31.51 26.60 10.24
CA ARG A 8 -31.27 26.70 8.79
C ARG A 8 -30.16 25.75 8.30
N ARG A 9 -29.16 25.47 9.14
CA ARG A 9 -28.05 24.55 8.83
C ARG A 9 -28.53 23.09 8.73
N LEU A 10 -29.42 22.68 9.65
CA LEU A 10 -30.06 21.38 9.64
C LEU A 10 -31.02 21.17 8.46
N ALA A 11 -31.69 22.23 8.00
CA ALA A 11 -32.64 22.14 6.89
C ALA A 11 -31.92 21.95 5.53
N LEU A 12 -30.73 22.53 5.33
CA LEU A 12 -29.94 22.33 4.12
C LEU A 12 -29.35 20.91 4.06
N ALA A 13 -28.84 20.42 5.19
CA ALA A 13 -28.31 19.05 5.32
C ALA A 13 -29.42 18.00 5.13
N ALA A 14 -30.60 18.23 5.69
CA ALA A 14 -31.76 17.35 5.54
C ALA A 14 -32.32 17.37 4.10
N GLY A 15 -32.28 18.52 3.42
CA GLY A 15 -32.74 18.65 2.03
C GLY A 15 -31.87 17.88 1.04
N VAL A 16 -30.56 17.92 1.20
CA VAL A 16 -29.60 17.18 0.35
C VAL A 16 -29.67 15.68 0.65
N ALA A 17 -29.79 15.30 1.90
CA ALA A 17 -29.95 13.89 2.31
C ALA A 17 -31.28 13.29 1.78
N ALA A 18 -32.38 14.05 1.81
CA ALA A 18 -33.68 13.63 1.30
C ALA A 18 -33.70 13.51 -0.24
N ALA A 19 -33.00 14.39 -0.96
CA ALA A 19 -32.88 14.29 -2.42
C ALA A 19 -32.05 13.09 -2.86
N LEU A 20 -31.00 12.73 -2.10
CA LEU A 20 -30.18 11.54 -2.35
C LEU A 20 -30.91 10.24 -1.98
N ALA A 21 -31.73 10.24 -0.94
CA ALA A 21 -32.55 9.09 -0.55
C ALA A 21 -33.68 8.81 -1.55
N ALA A 22 -34.29 9.84 -2.14
CA ALA A 22 -35.34 9.70 -3.16
C ALA A 22 -34.80 9.10 -4.48
N ALA A 23 -33.54 9.37 -4.83
CA ALA A 23 -32.90 8.78 -6.01
C ALA A 23 -32.56 7.29 -5.82
N ALA A 24 -32.41 6.83 -4.57
CA ALA A 24 -32.05 5.44 -4.24
C ALA A 24 -33.23 4.45 -4.35
N VAL A 25 -34.48 4.92 -4.26
CA VAL A 25 -35.68 4.06 -4.26
C VAL A 25 -36.12 3.64 -5.69
N ALA A 26 -35.62 4.31 -6.75
CA ALA A 26 -36.12 4.10 -8.11
C ALA A 26 -35.44 3.00 -8.95
N ALA A 27 -34.45 2.26 -8.43
CA ALA A 27 -33.66 1.35 -9.26
C ALA A 27 -33.50 -0.06 -8.64
N GLN A 28 -34.59 -0.78 -8.42
CA GLN A 28 -34.50 -2.23 -8.15
C GLN A 28 -34.66 -3.00 -9.46
N ALA A 29 -33.57 -3.52 -10.01
CA ALA A 29 -33.60 -4.50 -11.09
C ALA A 29 -33.47 -5.93 -10.49
N PRO A 30 -34.06 -6.96 -11.13
CA PRO A 30 -34.07 -8.33 -10.62
C PRO A 30 -32.65 -8.92 -10.55
N ALA A 31 -32.41 -9.77 -9.56
CA ALA A 31 -31.14 -10.47 -9.35
C ALA A 31 -30.77 -11.35 -10.56
N PRO A 32 -29.48 -11.42 -10.96
CA PRO A 32 -29.04 -12.32 -12.02
C PRO A 32 -29.24 -13.78 -11.63
N ALA A 33 -29.64 -14.61 -12.59
CA ALA A 33 -29.79 -16.05 -12.42
C ALA A 33 -28.45 -16.70 -11.98
N PRO A 34 -28.46 -17.72 -11.11
CA PRO A 34 -27.26 -18.40 -10.71
C PRO A 34 -26.55 -19.05 -11.91
N ALA A 35 -25.23 -18.95 -11.93
CA ALA A 35 -24.42 -19.56 -12.98
C ALA A 35 -24.65 -21.10 -13.02
N PRO A 36 -24.67 -21.73 -14.20
CA PRO A 36 -24.90 -23.16 -14.32
C PRO A 36 -23.81 -23.94 -13.58
N VAL A 37 -24.24 -24.87 -12.72
CA VAL A 37 -23.35 -25.78 -12.00
C VAL A 37 -22.74 -26.73 -13.03
N GLN A 38 -21.42 -26.71 -13.18
CA GLN A 38 -20.72 -27.63 -14.08
C GLN A 38 -20.94 -29.10 -13.65
N PRO A 39 -21.20 -30.01 -14.60
CA PRO A 39 -21.38 -31.42 -14.31
C PRO A 39 -20.18 -32.02 -13.57
N TYR A 40 -20.42 -32.97 -12.69
CA TYR A 40 -19.39 -33.64 -11.89
C TYR A 40 -18.33 -34.33 -12.76
N ALA A 41 -18.71 -34.80 -13.95
CA ALA A 41 -17.81 -35.43 -14.92
C ALA A 41 -16.68 -34.50 -15.39
N ASP A 42 -16.89 -33.19 -15.44
CA ASP A 42 -15.87 -32.20 -15.88
C ASP A 42 -14.83 -31.91 -14.80
N ARG A 43 -15.02 -32.45 -13.59
CA ARG A 43 -14.09 -32.29 -12.44
C ARG A 43 -13.10 -33.46 -12.30
N ILE A 44 -13.26 -34.51 -13.06
CA ILE A 44 -12.34 -35.65 -13.04
C ILE A 44 -11.22 -35.37 -14.05
N ILE A 45 -10.05 -34.99 -13.54
CA ILE A 45 -8.84 -34.88 -14.34
C ILE A 45 -8.36 -36.29 -14.63
N ALA A 46 -8.44 -36.71 -15.89
CA ALA A 46 -7.91 -38.01 -16.31
C ALA A 46 -6.40 -38.06 -16.02
N PRO A 47 -5.85 -39.22 -15.55
CA PRO A 47 -4.45 -39.37 -15.17
C PRO A 47 -3.45 -39.00 -16.27
N ASP A 48 -3.84 -39.13 -17.53
CA ASP A 48 -3.07 -38.77 -18.72
C ASP A 48 -2.97 -37.25 -18.96
N ARG A 49 -3.75 -36.45 -18.23
CA ARG A 49 -3.70 -34.97 -18.24
C ARG A 49 -2.95 -34.36 -17.05
N LEU A 50 -2.30 -35.16 -16.24
CA LEU A 50 -1.29 -34.64 -15.32
C LEU A 50 -0.11 -34.17 -16.17
N ALA A 51 -0.19 -32.92 -16.65
CA ALA A 51 0.92 -32.33 -17.35
C ALA A 51 2.15 -32.41 -16.45
N PRO A 52 3.30 -32.85 -16.95
CA PRO A 52 4.55 -32.61 -16.25
C PRO A 52 4.58 -31.12 -15.93
N LEU A 53 5.08 -30.77 -14.74
CA LEU A 53 5.31 -29.37 -14.38
C LEU A 53 5.90 -28.67 -15.62
N PRO A 54 5.31 -27.58 -16.13
CA PRO A 54 5.81 -26.96 -17.33
C PRO A 54 7.29 -26.72 -17.12
N ALA A 55 8.10 -27.34 -17.96
CA ALA A 55 9.50 -26.96 -18.07
C ALA A 55 9.44 -25.50 -18.51
N ASP A 56 10.00 -24.61 -17.70
CA ASP A 56 10.07 -23.19 -18.00
C ASP A 56 10.86 -22.99 -19.29
N GLU A 57 10.19 -22.96 -20.42
CA GLU A 57 10.80 -22.75 -21.74
C GLU A 57 11.27 -21.31 -21.96
N ASP A 58 10.88 -20.37 -21.07
CA ASP A 58 11.24 -18.95 -21.15
C ASP A 58 12.37 -18.51 -20.20
N ALA A 59 13.20 -19.40 -19.74
CA ALA A 59 14.41 -18.98 -19.07
C ALA A 59 15.35 -18.34 -20.10
N ALA A 60 15.33 -17.03 -20.22
CA ALA A 60 16.39 -16.31 -20.91
C ALA A 60 17.73 -16.88 -20.45
N ALA A 61 18.56 -17.30 -21.40
CA ALA A 61 19.83 -18.03 -21.20
C ALA A 61 20.86 -17.33 -20.29
N ASP A 62 20.51 -16.20 -19.77
CA ASP A 62 21.33 -15.25 -19.03
C ASP A 62 20.96 -15.05 -17.55
N TYR A 63 19.95 -15.75 -17.03
CA TYR A 63 19.52 -15.61 -15.64
C TYR A 63 19.99 -16.83 -14.84
N ASP A 64 20.73 -16.58 -13.74
CA ASP A 64 21.09 -17.65 -12.80
C ASP A 64 19.83 -18.12 -12.05
N ALA A 65 19.18 -19.13 -12.59
CA ALA A 65 17.94 -19.69 -12.07
C ALA A 65 18.14 -20.66 -10.90
N GLN A 66 19.38 -20.92 -10.50
CA GLN A 66 19.65 -21.89 -9.44
C GLN A 66 19.32 -21.35 -8.06
N GLY A 67 18.67 -22.16 -7.25
CA GLY A 67 18.33 -21.85 -5.87
C GLY A 67 17.11 -20.94 -5.70
N LEU A 68 16.90 -20.48 -4.48
CA LEU A 68 15.81 -19.59 -4.08
C LEU A 68 16.06 -18.14 -4.53
N PRO A 69 15.02 -17.32 -4.67
CA PRO A 69 15.11 -15.92 -5.05
C PRO A 69 16.08 -15.14 -4.18
N ARG A 70 16.98 -14.40 -4.82
CA ARG A 70 17.92 -13.50 -4.18
C ARG A 70 18.24 -12.32 -5.07
N SER A 71 18.42 -11.17 -4.49
CA SER A 71 18.86 -9.97 -5.20
C SER A 71 19.87 -9.18 -4.38
N LEU A 72 20.72 -8.48 -5.09
CA LEU A 72 21.66 -7.51 -4.52
C LEU A 72 21.64 -6.27 -5.40
N TRP A 73 21.63 -5.11 -4.78
CA TRP A 73 21.81 -3.85 -5.49
C TRP A 73 22.76 -2.93 -4.73
N VAL A 74 23.48 -2.11 -5.47
CA VAL A 74 24.33 -1.03 -4.96
C VAL A 74 24.08 0.21 -5.81
N GLN A 75 23.96 1.36 -5.17
CA GLN A 75 23.59 2.60 -5.82
C GLN A 75 24.43 3.75 -5.29
N LEU A 76 24.99 4.53 -6.18
CA LEU A 76 25.65 5.80 -5.90
C LEU A 76 24.71 6.92 -6.31
N ASP A 77 24.50 7.88 -5.43
CA ASP A 77 23.71 9.07 -5.69
C ASP A 77 24.52 10.33 -5.45
N ALA A 78 24.33 11.30 -6.32
CA ALA A 78 24.83 12.66 -6.14
C ALA A 78 23.72 13.64 -6.51
N SER A 79 23.49 14.63 -5.67
CA SER A 79 22.52 15.69 -5.94
C SER A 79 23.02 17.05 -5.51
N ARG A 80 22.53 18.06 -6.20
CA ARG A 80 22.67 19.45 -5.84
C ARG A 80 21.33 20.15 -6.02
N SER A 81 20.86 20.80 -5.00
CA SER A 81 19.65 21.61 -5.00
C SER A 81 20.00 23.03 -4.55
N ASP A 82 19.66 23.99 -5.38
CA ASP A 82 19.83 25.41 -5.14
C ASP A 82 18.43 26.02 -4.88
N HIS A 83 18.17 26.41 -3.65
CA HIS A 83 16.94 27.06 -3.22
C HIS A 83 17.24 28.53 -2.90
N ASP A 84 16.25 29.41 -2.99
CA ASP A 84 16.43 30.85 -2.69
C ASP A 84 17.07 31.13 -1.32
N VAL A 85 16.92 30.20 -0.39
CA VAL A 85 17.40 30.35 1.00
C VAL A 85 18.49 29.36 1.39
N SER A 86 18.79 28.35 0.56
CA SER A 86 19.80 27.33 0.86
C SER A 86 20.35 26.64 -0.38
N ASP A 87 21.64 26.31 -0.35
CA ASP A 87 22.30 25.41 -1.34
C ASP A 87 22.55 24.07 -0.65
N ARG A 88 21.86 23.01 -1.10
CA ARG A 88 22.00 21.68 -0.55
C ARG A 88 22.76 20.78 -1.52
N ARG A 89 23.70 20.01 -0.96
CA ARG A 89 24.43 18.97 -1.69
C ARG A 89 24.33 17.67 -0.92
N GLU A 90 24.02 16.62 -1.62
CA GLU A 90 24.02 15.27 -1.07
C GLU A 90 24.81 14.35 -2.00
N GLY A 91 25.63 13.49 -1.42
CA GLY A 91 26.35 12.47 -2.15
C GLY A 91 26.63 11.26 -1.26
N GLY A 92 26.33 10.07 -1.76
CA GLY A 92 26.51 8.89 -0.96
C GLY A 92 26.24 7.58 -1.67
N LEU A 93 26.24 6.54 -0.88
CA LEU A 93 26.09 5.15 -1.27
C LEU A 93 24.88 4.56 -0.57
N SER A 94 24.08 3.81 -1.31
CA SER A 94 23.11 2.89 -0.74
C SER A 94 23.29 1.48 -1.31
N ALA A 95 22.96 0.49 -0.52
CA ALA A 95 23.03 -0.92 -0.91
C ALA A 95 21.91 -1.68 -0.24
N GLY A 96 21.43 -2.70 -0.91
CA GLY A 96 20.42 -3.57 -0.34
C GLY A 96 20.45 -4.94 -0.97
N GLY A 97 19.74 -5.85 -0.33
CA GLY A 97 19.64 -7.21 -0.81
C GLY A 97 18.40 -7.89 -0.27
N PHE A 98 18.00 -8.90 -0.99
CA PHE A 98 16.91 -9.79 -0.62
C PHE A 98 17.37 -11.23 -0.84
N TRP A 99 17.02 -12.12 0.07
CA TRP A 99 17.22 -13.55 -0.10
C TRP A 99 16.13 -14.36 0.60
N GLU A 100 15.57 -15.27 -0.10
CA GLU A 100 14.61 -16.24 0.40
C GLU A 100 15.35 -17.48 0.94
N THR A 101 14.88 -18.03 2.05
CA THR A 101 15.43 -19.24 2.65
C THR A 101 14.38 -20.35 2.64
N ALA A 102 14.83 -21.60 2.69
CA ALA A 102 13.94 -22.75 2.63
C ALA A 102 12.98 -22.89 3.83
N GLY A 103 13.31 -22.35 4.99
CA GLY A 103 12.49 -22.54 6.19
C GLY A 103 12.51 -21.40 7.20
N HIS A 104 13.26 -20.32 6.92
CA HIS A 104 13.39 -19.19 7.84
C HIS A 104 12.79 -17.91 7.26
N GLY A 105 11.88 -18.06 6.25
CA GLY A 105 11.29 -16.93 5.54
C GLY A 105 12.30 -16.21 4.64
N SER A 106 12.08 -14.94 4.41
CA SER A 106 12.94 -14.10 3.60
C SER A 106 13.61 -13.02 4.43
N PHE A 107 14.82 -12.66 4.02
CA PHE A 107 15.57 -11.55 4.61
C PHE A 107 15.68 -10.43 3.59
N SER A 108 15.57 -9.18 4.05
CA SER A 108 15.92 -8.00 3.26
C SER A 108 16.78 -7.06 4.08
N LEU A 109 17.83 -6.55 3.45
CA LEU A 109 18.73 -5.55 4.02
C LEU A 109 18.67 -4.32 3.12
N ASP A 110 18.51 -3.15 3.71
CA ASP A 110 18.64 -1.86 3.06
C ASP A 110 19.54 -0.98 3.94
N ALA A 111 20.55 -0.36 3.35
CA ALA A 111 21.46 0.52 4.05
C ALA A 111 21.86 1.69 3.16
N SER A 112 22.08 2.84 3.77
CA SER A 112 22.55 4.05 3.11
C SER A 112 23.50 4.83 4.00
N VAL A 113 24.45 5.51 3.39
CA VAL A 113 25.33 6.47 4.05
C VAL A 113 25.62 7.59 3.06
N PHE A 114 25.48 8.83 3.48
CA PHE A 114 25.74 9.98 2.64
C PHE A 114 26.21 11.19 3.45
N ASP A 115 26.91 12.07 2.77
CA ASP A 115 27.30 13.37 3.28
C ASP A 115 26.27 14.40 2.80
N ARG A 116 25.79 15.22 3.71
CA ARG A 116 24.86 16.33 3.47
C ARG A 116 25.53 17.65 3.81
N GLY A 117 25.57 18.58 2.87
CA GLY A 117 25.99 19.95 3.08
C GLY A 117 24.78 20.88 2.94
N ASP A 118 24.40 21.57 4.00
CA ASP A 118 23.36 22.57 4.01
C ASP A 118 23.98 23.96 4.17
N GLY A 119 23.71 24.89 3.26
CA GLY A 119 24.25 26.25 3.29
C GLY A 119 23.68 27.15 4.37
N LEU A 120 22.59 26.75 5.07
CA LEU A 120 21.89 27.59 6.05
C LEU A 120 22.61 27.76 7.39
N ASP A 121 23.32 26.74 7.89
CA ASP A 121 23.86 26.76 9.26
C ASP A 121 25.38 26.71 9.33
N GLY A 122 26.11 26.84 8.22
CA GLY A 122 27.57 26.71 8.22
C GLY A 122 28.06 25.32 8.65
N ARG A 123 27.17 24.36 8.84
CA ARG A 123 27.49 22.95 9.10
C ARG A 123 27.88 22.28 7.79
N SER A 124 29.15 22.35 7.48
CA SER A 124 29.72 21.62 6.35
C SER A 124 29.83 20.14 6.71
N GLY A 125 29.14 19.28 5.96
CA GLY A 125 29.45 17.87 5.91
C GLY A 125 28.93 17.04 7.10
N GLU A 126 27.65 17.10 7.39
CA GLU A 126 27.03 16.13 8.30
C GLU A 126 26.87 14.79 7.56
N ARG A 127 27.51 13.76 8.12
CA ARG A 127 27.35 12.39 7.63
C ARG A 127 26.18 11.75 8.34
N THR A 128 25.20 11.27 7.56
CA THR A 128 24.05 10.54 8.07
C THR A 128 23.84 9.26 7.27
N GLY A 129 22.99 8.39 7.76
CA GLY A 129 22.66 7.14 7.08
C GLY A 129 21.57 6.39 7.80
N SER A 130 21.19 5.27 7.24
CA SER A 130 20.24 4.33 7.82
C SER A 130 20.62 2.90 7.47
N ALA A 131 20.22 1.97 8.32
CA ALA A 131 20.31 0.55 8.01
C ALA A 131 19.09 -0.15 8.59
N THR A 132 18.52 -1.08 7.81
CA THR A 132 17.33 -1.83 8.20
C THR A 132 17.47 -3.26 7.72
N LEU A 133 17.35 -4.20 8.64
CA LEU A 133 17.27 -5.63 8.35
C LEU A 133 15.88 -6.13 8.72
N TRP A 134 15.20 -6.77 7.77
CA TRP A 134 13.96 -7.48 8.00
C TRP A 134 14.13 -8.97 7.76
N GLN A 135 13.59 -9.77 8.68
CA GLN A 135 13.21 -11.15 8.46
C GLN A 135 11.69 -11.20 8.34
N ARG A 136 11.16 -11.72 7.25
CA ARG A 136 9.72 -11.78 7.00
C ARG A 136 9.28 -13.20 6.73
N ASN A 137 8.01 -13.46 7.08
CA ASN A 137 7.37 -14.74 6.80
C ASN A 137 8.09 -15.93 7.47
N LEU A 138 8.64 -15.70 8.68
CA LEU A 138 9.18 -16.77 9.50
C LEU A 138 8.02 -17.58 10.08
N HIS A 139 7.89 -18.82 9.63
CA HIS A 139 6.93 -19.73 10.20
C HIS A 139 7.51 -20.39 11.46
N LEU A 140 6.75 -20.35 12.54
CA LEU A 140 7.09 -20.94 13.84
C LEU A 140 6.20 -22.13 14.14
N PRO A 141 6.62 -23.06 15.03
CA PRO A 141 5.76 -24.15 15.49
C PRO A 141 4.43 -23.64 16.06
N GLY A 142 3.40 -24.46 15.98
CA GLY A 142 2.06 -24.10 16.50
C GLY A 142 1.30 -23.11 15.63
N GLY A 143 1.63 -22.96 14.33
CA GLY A 143 0.86 -22.15 13.37
C GLY A 143 1.13 -20.65 13.44
N TRP A 144 2.17 -20.21 14.12
CA TRP A 144 2.60 -18.82 14.17
C TRP A 144 3.42 -18.44 12.94
N ARG A 145 3.22 -17.22 12.46
CA ARG A 145 4.05 -16.54 11.48
C ARG A 145 4.57 -15.25 12.08
N ALA A 146 5.85 -14.96 11.91
CA ALA A 146 6.52 -13.81 12.48
C ALA A 146 7.28 -13.01 11.43
N ASP A 147 7.23 -11.69 11.58
CA ASP A 147 8.09 -10.72 10.90
C ASP A 147 8.90 -9.97 11.96
N HIS A 148 10.22 -9.87 11.79
CA HIS A 148 11.13 -9.17 12.71
C HIS A 148 11.95 -8.13 11.95
N GLY A 149 12.03 -6.93 12.49
CA GLY A 149 12.84 -5.84 11.94
C GLY A 149 13.81 -5.29 12.96
N VAL A 150 15.00 -4.93 12.51
CA VAL A 150 16.02 -4.25 13.32
C VAL A 150 16.65 -3.14 12.49
N GLY A 151 16.91 -1.99 13.11
CA GLY A 151 17.48 -0.81 12.48
C GLY A 151 16.52 0.37 12.47
N VAL A 152 16.51 1.12 11.37
CA VAL A 152 15.58 2.26 11.19
C VAL A 152 14.25 1.74 10.67
N LEU A 153 13.21 1.89 11.48
CA LEU A 153 11.89 1.29 11.25
C LEU A 153 10.78 2.31 11.54
N ASN A 154 9.56 1.95 11.17
CA ASN A 154 8.36 2.59 11.70
C ASN A 154 7.69 1.65 12.71
N THR A 155 6.97 2.21 13.68
CA THR A 155 6.13 1.42 14.56
C THR A 155 5.15 0.59 13.74
N PRO A 156 4.97 -0.71 14.04
CA PRO A 156 3.95 -1.52 13.40
C PRO A 156 2.56 -1.00 13.76
N SER A 157 1.59 -1.20 12.89
CA SER A 157 0.20 -0.87 13.17
C SER A 157 -0.72 -2.02 12.81
N LEU A 158 -1.72 -2.26 13.67
CA LEU A 158 -2.70 -3.34 13.50
C LEU A 158 -3.62 -3.09 12.30
N PRO A 159 -4.16 -4.13 11.66
CA PRO A 159 -5.11 -3.97 10.55
C PRO A 159 -6.28 -3.03 10.86
N LEU A 160 -6.92 -3.15 12.04
CA LEU A 160 -8.02 -2.27 12.43
C LEU A 160 -7.57 -0.82 12.69
N GLN A 161 -6.31 -0.60 13.02
CA GLN A 161 -5.74 0.74 13.16
C GLN A 161 -5.43 1.37 11.79
N ARG A 162 -5.05 0.58 10.78
CA ARG A 162 -4.71 1.05 9.43
C ARG A 162 -5.93 1.26 8.54
N ASN A 163 -6.94 0.40 8.67
CA ASN A 163 -8.09 0.35 7.77
C ASN A 163 -9.20 1.30 8.23
N GLN A 164 -8.85 2.55 8.52
CA GLN A 164 -9.79 3.59 8.91
C GLN A 164 -10.16 4.44 7.72
N TYR A 165 -11.41 4.83 7.64
CA TYR A 165 -11.91 5.59 6.49
C TYR A 165 -11.56 7.08 6.58
N ARG A 166 -11.69 7.68 7.77
CA ARG A 166 -11.56 9.13 7.94
C ARG A 166 -10.34 9.55 8.75
N PHE A 167 -10.07 8.90 9.85
CA PHE A 167 -8.99 9.29 10.75
C PHE A 167 -7.83 8.31 10.64
N PHE A 168 -6.64 8.88 10.46
CA PHE A 168 -5.42 8.11 10.31
C PHE A 168 -4.54 8.26 11.55
N LEU A 169 -4.14 7.15 12.13
CA LEU A 169 -3.15 7.12 13.20
C LEU A 169 -1.77 6.85 12.59
N PRO A 170 -0.86 7.84 12.57
CA PRO A 170 0.42 7.71 11.91
C PRO A 170 1.35 6.72 12.61
N THR A 171 2.25 6.12 11.84
CA THR A 171 3.35 5.32 12.39
C THR A 171 4.51 6.22 12.76
N THR A 172 5.15 5.97 13.90
CA THR A 172 6.28 6.76 14.39
C THR A 172 7.61 6.11 13.96
N PRO A 173 8.53 6.86 13.35
CA PRO A 173 9.84 6.35 13.00
C PRO A 173 10.70 6.14 14.24
N LEU A 174 11.52 5.09 14.22
CA LEU A 174 12.43 4.75 15.31
C LEU A 174 13.69 4.01 14.81
N ALA A 175 14.78 4.14 15.56
CA ALA A 175 15.95 3.28 15.44
C ALA A 175 15.92 2.24 16.55
N GLY A 176 15.62 0.97 16.21
CA GLY A 176 15.40 -0.06 17.22
C GLY A 176 15.00 -1.41 16.64
N ALA A 177 14.06 -2.06 17.27
CA ALA A 177 13.52 -3.36 16.85
C ALA A 177 12.00 -3.35 16.82
N ALA A 178 11.44 -4.13 15.90
CA ALA A 178 10.01 -4.35 15.76
C ALA A 178 9.71 -5.82 15.45
N GLY A 179 8.55 -6.28 15.90
CA GLY A 179 8.03 -7.61 15.61
C GLY A 179 6.53 -7.59 15.35
N ASP A 180 6.11 -8.51 14.49
CA ASP A 180 4.70 -8.76 14.16
C ASP A 180 4.48 -10.27 14.11
N TRP A 181 3.62 -10.79 14.96
CA TRP A 181 3.34 -12.23 15.10
C TRP A 181 1.87 -12.49 14.85
N LEU A 182 1.59 -13.39 13.90
CA LEU A 182 0.24 -13.80 13.52
C LEU A 182 0.07 -15.30 13.76
N HIS A 183 -0.93 -15.70 14.54
CA HIS A 183 -1.37 -17.07 14.64
C HIS A 183 -2.54 -17.33 13.68
N ALA A 184 -2.24 -18.04 12.59
CA ALA A 184 -3.20 -18.20 11.49
C ALA A 184 -4.49 -18.94 11.91
N GLY A 185 -4.39 -19.91 12.82
CA GLY A 185 -5.54 -20.73 13.25
C GLY A 185 -6.55 -20.00 14.14
N SER A 186 -6.10 -19.03 14.94
CA SER A 186 -6.98 -18.28 15.86
C SER A 186 -7.20 -16.82 15.45
N GLY A 187 -6.58 -16.34 14.36
CA GLY A 187 -6.65 -14.93 13.98
C GLY A 187 -6.01 -13.96 14.99
N LEU A 188 -5.21 -14.48 15.92
CA LEU A 188 -4.53 -13.66 16.92
C LEU A 188 -3.28 -13.03 16.32
N ARG A 189 -3.15 -11.71 16.46
CA ARG A 189 -1.99 -10.94 16.02
C ARG A 189 -1.42 -10.12 17.17
N LEU A 190 -0.12 -10.19 17.33
CA LEU A 190 0.65 -9.42 18.30
C LEU A 190 1.63 -8.52 17.56
N GLN A 191 1.84 -7.31 18.03
CA GLN A 191 2.85 -6.40 17.50
C GLN A 191 3.58 -5.70 18.63
N ALA A 192 4.87 -5.48 18.47
CA ALA A 192 5.65 -4.70 19.42
C ALA A 192 6.79 -3.99 18.70
N ALA A 193 7.16 -2.80 19.16
CA ALA A 193 8.40 -2.16 18.78
C ALA A 193 8.96 -1.32 19.93
N TYR A 194 10.27 -1.20 19.94
CA TYR A 194 10.99 -0.35 20.88
C TYR A 194 12.26 0.20 20.23
N GLY A 195 12.56 1.47 20.46
CA GLY A 195 13.77 2.09 19.95
C GLY A 195 13.89 3.56 20.33
N ARG A 196 14.93 4.19 19.82
CA ARG A 196 15.15 5.64 19.94
C ARG A 196 14.28 6.37 18.92
N ALA A 197 13.66 7.46 19.34
CA ALA A 197 12.95 8.34 18.44
C ALA A 197 13.89 9.04 17.46
N GLY A 198 13.38 9.51 16.33
CA GLY A 198 14.14 10.27 15.35
C GLY A 198 13.31 10.61 14.13
N SER A 199 13.94 11.21 13.15
CA SER A 199 13.33 11.60 11.89
C SER A 199 14.11 11.11 10.68
N TYR A 200 13.39 10.80 9.60
CA TYR A 200 14.03 10.53 8.31
C TYR A 200 14.61 11.81 7.72
N THR A 201 15.77 11.69 7.13
CA THR A 201 16.52 12.78 6.49
C THR A 201 16.97 12.40 5.10
N GLY A 202 17.43 13.39 4.33
CA GLY A 202 17.89 13.22 2.97
C GLY A 202 16.79 13.38 1.92
N SER A 203 17.19 13.74 0.71
CA SER A 203 16.27 13.97 -0.42
C SER A 203 16.14 12.75 -1.34
N ARG A 204 17.21 11.99 -1.52
CA ARG A 204 17.31 10.80 -2.38
C ARG A 204 17.75 9.58 -1.59
N LEU A 205 18.73 9.74 -0.74
CA LEU A 205 19.23 8.72 0.15
C LEU A 205 18.54 8.86 1.50
N VAL A 206 18.14 7.74 2.07
CA VAL A 206 17.40 7.74 3.34
C VAL A 206 18.42 7.74 4.48
N GLY A 207 18.48 8.85 5.23
CA GLY A 207 19.17 8.94 6.50
C GLY A 207 18.20 8.89 7.67
N PHE A 208 18.75 8.83 8.87
CA PHE A 208 17.96 8.88 10.08
C PHE A 208 18.73 9.63 11.17
N ASP A 209 18.17 10.74 11.60
CA ASP A 209 18.72 11.53 12.69
C ASP A 209 18.04 11.09 13.99
N VAL A 210 18.84 10.49 14.86
CA VAL A 210 18.37 9.97 16.14
C VAL A 210 18.19 11.11 17.13
N ALA A 211 17.02 11.19 17.73
CA ALA A 211 16.70 12.17 18.77
C ALA A 211 16.94 11.63 20.18
N ASP A 212 16.94 12.56 21.17
CA ASP A 212 17.01 12.21 22.59
C ASP A 212 15.64 11.77 23.11
N GLY A 213 15.18 10.61 22.65
CA GLY A 213 13.88 10.09 23.04
C GLY A 213 13.71 8.61 22.73
N HIS A 214 12.64 8.05 23.24
CA HIS A 214 12.29 6.65 23.05
C HIS A 214 10.86 6.50 22.55
N VAL A 215 10.65 5.49 21.72
CA VAL A 215 9.35 5.06 21.24
C VAL A 215 9.12 3.63 21.66
N ALA A 216 7.97 3.34 22.26
CA ALA A 216 7.53 2.01 22.61
C ALA A 216 6.10 1.79 22.11
N THR A 217 5.83 0.68 21.46
CA THR A 217 4.46 0.31 21.06
C THR A 217 4.21 -1.16 21.31
N PHE A 218 2.96 -1.46 21.64
CA PHE A 218 2.44 -2.82 21.73
C PHE A 218 1.04 -2.84 21.12
N GLY A 219 0.72 -3.88 20.37
CA GLY A 219 -0.58 -4.07 19.75
C GLY A 219 -1.03 -5.52 19.82
N LEU A 220 -2.33 -5.71 20.03
CA LEU A 220 -3.03 -6.98 20.04
C LEU A 220 -4.27 -6.87 19.16
N GLN A 221 -4.46 -7.78 18.23
CA GLN A 221 -5.72 -7.94 17.51
C GLN A 221 -6.16 -9.39 17.54
N ALA A 222 -7.45 -9.62 17.74
CA ALA A 222 -8.07 -10.94 17.67
C ALA A 222 -9.26 -10.92 16.73
N ASP A 223 -9.32 -11.91 15.84
CA ASP A 223 -10.48 -12.21 15.01
C ASP A 223 -11.29 -13.31 15.71
N TRP A 224 -12.36 -12.89 16.44
CA TRP A 224 -13.16 -13.80 17.29
C TRP A 224 -13.95 -14.81 16.46
N ASP A 225 -14.44 -14.34 15.32
CA ASP A 225 -15.10 -15.13 14.30
C ASP A 225 -14.98 -14.42 12.93
N PRO A 226 -15.48 -14.96 11.81
CA PRO A 226 -15.39 -14.32 10.49
C PRO A 226 -16.02 -12.92 10.42
N ARG A 227 -16.85 -12.54 11.39
CA ARG A 227 -17.58 -11.26 11.40
C ARG A 227 -17.05 -10.26 12.42
N TRP A 228 -16.39 -10.70 13.47
CA TRP A 228 -15.96 -9.84 14.57
C TRP A 228 -14.45 -9.86 14.77
N SER A 229 -13.87 -8.67 14.78
CA SER A 229 -12.46 -8.45 15.11
C SER A 229 -12.33 -7.32 16.13
N SER A 230 -11.38 -7.43 17.05
CA SER A 230 -11.08 -6.37 18.02
C SER A 230 -9.58 -6.17 18.14
N ALA A 231 -9.18 -4.93 18.37
CA ALA A 231 -7.78 -4.53 18.50
C ALA A 231 -7.59 -3.59 19.68
N LEU A 232 -6.44 -3.71 20.31
CA LEU A 232 -5.94 -2.80 21.33
C LEU A 232 -4.50 -2.44 21.00
N SER A 233 -4.16 -1.17 20.95
CA SER A 233 -2.79 -0.69 20.71
C SER A 233 -2.41 0.36 21.73
N PHE A 234 -1.17 0.31 22.14
CA PHE A 234 -0.52 1.27 23.02
C PHE A 234 0.67 1.89 22.31
N LEU A 235 0.84 3.20 22.40
CA LEU A 235 2.01 3.93 21.91
C LEU A 235 2.47 4.92 22.98
N ALA A 236 3.74 4.88 23.29
CA ALA A 236 4.39 5.86 24.14
C ALA A 236 5.59 6.47 23.41
N THR A 237 5.70 7.79 23.44
CA THR A 237 6.85 8.55 22.97
C THR A 237 7.34 9.43 24.10
N ARG A 238 8.66 9.49 24.29
CA ARG A 238 9.32 10.33 25.28
C ARG A 238 10.53 10.99 24.67
N GLY A 239 10.75 12.26 24.99
CA GLY A 239 11.90 13.05 24.58
C GLY A 239 11.69 13.79 23.25
N ARG A 240 12.71 14.55 22.83
CA ARG A 240 12.62 15.44 21.68
C ARG A 240 12.78 14.69 20.35
N ILE A 241 11.85 14.92 19.44
CA ILE A 241 12.05 14.64 18.01
C ILE A 241 12.63 15.91 17.39
N VAL A 242 13.84 15.83 16.86
CA VAL A 242 14.47 16.94 16.15
C VAL A 242 13.78 17.10 14.79
N PRO A 243 13.23 18.27 14.46
CA PRO A 243 12.70 18.49 13.12
C PRO A 243 13.83 18.38 12.11
N ASP A 244 13.61 17.70 10.99
CA ASP A 244 14.52 17.84 9.88
C ASP A 244 14.41 19.26 9.30
N GLY A 245 15.49 19.79 8.71
CA GLY A 245 15.55 21.13 8.15
C GLY A 245 14.71 21.37 6.89
N PHE A 246 13.72 20.50 6.59
CA PHE A 246 12.88 20.59 5.40
C PHE A 246 11.67 21.52 5.51
N GLY A 247 11.58 22.38 6.50
CA GLY A 247 10.50 23.39 6.58
C GLY A 247 9.08 22.81 6.71
N GLY A 248 8.96 21.52 6.92
CA GLY A 248 7.75 20.88 7.42
C GLY A 248 7.58 21.29 8.87
N GLY A 249 6.44 21.83 9.23
CA GLY A 249 6.13 22.50 10.48
C GLY A 249 6.88 22.01 11.71
N VAL A 250 7.22 22.93 12.59
CA VAL A 250 7.85 22.65 13.89
C VAL A 250 7.04 21.55 14.58
N PHE A 251 7.53 20.32 14.56
CA PHE A 251 6.97 19.27 15.40
C PHE A 251 7.40 19.58 16.81
N ASP A 252 6.44 20.09 17.59
CA ASP A 252 6.65 20.31 18.99
C ASP A 252 6.91 18.95 19.65
N PRO A 253 8.08 18.73 20.27
CA PRO A 253 8.42 17.46 20.89
C PRO A 253 7.53 17.27 22.12
N ARG A 254 6.57 16.36 22.01
CA ARG A 254 5.64 16.08 23.09
C ARG A 254 5.88 14.67 23.64
N ASP A 255 6.01 14.61 24.95
CA ASP A 255 5.83 13.34 25.64
C ASP A 255 4.36 12.97 25.56
N ALA A 256 4.07 11.78 25.03
CA ALA A 256 2.70 11.31 24.92
C ALA A 256 2.60 9.80 25.13
N GLN A 257 1.56 9.41 25.84
CA GLN A 257 1.14 8.01 25.95
C GLN A 257 -0.30 7.90 25.46
N ALA A 258 -0.58 6.93 24.62
CA ALA A 258 -1.91 6.78 24.05
C ALA A 258 -2.30 5.30 23.97
N VAL A 259 -3.60 5.05 24.16
CA VAL A 259 -4.23 3.75 24.00
C VAL A 259 -5.35 3.89 22.98
N HIS A 260 -5.28 3.09 21.92
CA HIS A 260 -6.34 2.98 20.93
C HIS A 260 -6.99 1.61 21.02
N ALA A 261 -8.31 1.57 21.13
CA ALA A 261 -9.11 0.37 21.06
C ALA A 261 -10.05 0.44 19.85
N ALA A 262 -10.16 -0.64 19.11
CA ALA A 262 -11.06 -0.73 17.98
C ALA A 262 -11.80 -2.06 18.00
N THR A 263 -13.06 -2.05 17.54
CA THR A 263 -13.81 -3.26 17.23
C THR A 263 -14.53 -3.10 15.91
N GLN A 264 -14.52 -4.13 15.09
CA GLN A 264 -15.14 -4.15 13.77
C GLN A 264 -16.12 -5.30 13.69
N TRP A 265 -17.30 -5.01 13.17
CA TRP A 265 -18.25 -6.00 12.68
C TRP A 265 -18.30 -5.97 11.16
N ARG A 266 -18.23 -7.14 10.54
CA ARG A 266 -18.30 -7.32 9.09
C ARG A 266 -19.41 -8.31 8.75
N GLY A 267 -20.46 -7.82 8.09
CA GLY A 267 -21.48 -8.64 7.44
C GLY A 267 -21.15 -8.88 5.96
N ASP A 268 -22.12 -9.44 5.22
CA ASP A 268 -21.94 -9.75 3.79
C ASP A 268 -21.85 -8.48 2.94
N ALA A 269 -22.58 -7.43 3.32
CA ALA A 269 -22.65 -6.16 2.61
C ALA A 269 -22.31 -4.94 3.47
N ASP A 270 -22.19 -5.13 4.75
CA ASP A 270 -22.01 -4.07 5.73
C ASP A 270 -20.74 -4.28 6.55
N GLU A 271 -20.09 -3.19 6.89
CA GLU A 271 -18.94 -3.17 7.78
C GLU A 271 -19.08 -1.96 8.70
N VAL A 272 -18.87 -2.15 10.00
CA VAL A 272 -18.93 -1.09 11.00
C VAL A 272 -17.73 -1.23 11.93
N GLN A 273 -16.99 -0.16 12.11
CA GLN A 273 -15.85 -0.09 13.03
C GLN A 273 -16.07 1.00 14.06
N PHE A 274 -15.93 0.66 15.33
CA PHE A 274 -15.90 1.57 16.47
C PHE A 274 -14.46 1.75 16.92
N ASN A 275 -14.09 3.00 17.24
CA ASN A 275 -12.76 3.36 17.68
C ASN A 275 -12.82 4.25 18.90
N LEU A 276 -11.94 4.01 19.85
CA LEU A 276 -11.72 4.80 21.05
C LEU A 276 -10.22 5.11 21.16
N LEU A 277 -9.88 6.35 21.44
CA LEU A 277 -8.51 6.79 21.67
C LEU A 277 -8.46 7.60 22.97
N SER A 278 -7.58 7.25 23.86
CA SER A 278 -7.29 8.04 25.06
C SER A 278 -5.79 8.34 25.08
N SER A 279 -5.44 9.57 25.31
CA SER A 279 -4.05 10.01 25.37
C SER A 279 -3.79 10.85 26.61
N ASP A 280 -2.54 10.82 27.07
CA ASP A 280 -2.01 11.65 28.14
C ASP A 280 -0.65 12.19 27.70
N GLY A 281 -0.48 13.49 27.68
CA GLY A 281 0.69 14.18 27.20
C GLY A 281 0.84 15.57 27.81
N ASP A 282 1.72 16.39 27.23
CA ASP A 282 2.03 17.74 27.74
C ASP A 282 0.82 18.66 27.81
N ASP A 283 -0.18 18.48 26.94
CA ASP A 283 -1.46 19.22 26.95
C ASP A 283 -2.49 18.61 27.91
N GLY A 284 -2.14 17.56 28.66
CA GLY A 284 -3.00 16.84 29.58
C GLY A 284 -3.70 15.64 28.95
N ARG A 285 -4.76 15.17 29.62
CA ARG A 285 -5.54 14.02 29.17
C ARG A 285 -6.62 14.44 28.18
N ALA A 286 -6.71 13.70 27.06
CA ALA A 286 -7.72 13.91 26.03
C ALA A 286 -8.26 12.56 25.52
N GLU A 287 -9.50 12.59 25.04
CA GLU A 287 -10.22 11.41 24.58
C GLU A 287 -10.81 11.63 23.17
N GLY A 288 -10.89 10.56 22.41
CA GLY A 288 -11.48 10.55 21.08
C GLY A 288 -12.31 9.30 20.86
N ALA A 289 -13.45 9.44 20.21
CA ALA A 289 -14.29 8.34 19.81
C ALA A 289 -14.83 8.56 18.41
N TRP A 290 -14.83 7.53 17.58
CA TRP A 290 -15.45 7.61 16.26
C TRP A 290 -15.96 6.26 15.79
N ILE A 291 -16.95 6.34 14.90
CA ILE A 291 -17.54 5.21 14.19
C ILE A 291 -17.44 5.43 12.69
N ASP A 292 -16.97 4.42 11.98
CA ASP A 292 -16.95 4.35 10.54
C ASP A 292 -17.79 3.16 10.06
N ALA A 293 -18.69 3.39 9.12
CA ALA A 293 -19.52 2.36 8.54
C ALA A 293 -19.50 2.40 7.03
N THR A 294 -19.45 1.22 6.43
CA THR A 294 -19.56 1.00 5.00
C THR A 294 -20.74 0.07 4.73
N ALA A 295 -21.62 0.46 3.82
CA ALA A 295 -22.74 -0.37 3.39
C ALA A 295 -22.78 -0.48 1.86
N ARG A 296 -22.89 -1.71 1.36
CA ARG A 296 -23.06 -1.98 -0.09
C ARG A 296 -24.52 -2.36 -0.37
N ARG A 297 -25.21 -1.54 -1.17
CA ARG A 297 -26.61 -1.75 -1.52
C ARG A 297 -26.74 -1.79 -3.04
N GLY A 298 -26.76 -2.99 -3.60
CA GLY A 298 -26.72 -3.17 -5.05
C GLY A 298 -25.44 -2.57 -5.64
N ARG A 299 -25.59 -1.46 -6.35
CA ARG A 299 -24.48 -0.74 -7.03
C ARG A 299 -23.98 0.48 -6.27
N PHE A 300 -24.56 0.74 -5.12
CA PHE A 300 -24.18 1.84 -4.27
C PHE A 300 -23.22 1.39 -3.17
N VAL A 301 -22.22 2.21 -2.92
CA VAL A 301 -21.36 2.09 -1.76
C VAL A 301 -21.57 3.33 -0.90
N HIS A 302 -21.95 3.12 0.35
CA HIS A 302 -22.20 4.16 1.32
C HIS A 302 -21.12 4.09 2.38
N HIS A 303 -20.52 5.25 2.71
CA HIS A 303 -19.64 5.43 3.87
C HIS A 303 -20.24 6.49 4.76
N TYR A 304 -20.36 6.21 6.04
CA TYR A 304 -20.91 7.17 7.00
C TYR A 304 -20.34 6.94 8.39
N GLY A 305 -20.32 7.99 9.17
CA GLY A 305 -19.79 7.91 10.52
C GLY A 305 -20.04 9.17 11.31
N ALA A 306 -19.67 9.10 12.58
CA ALA A 306 -19.70 10.20 13.51
C ALA A 306 -18.44 10.16 14.38
N PHE A 307 -18.03 11.29 14.89
CA PHE A 307 -16.79 11.41 15.64
C PHE A 307 -16.83 12.54 16.65
N ARG A 308 -16.04 12.37 17.71
CA ARG A 308 -15.66 13.41 18.65
C ARG A 308 -14.22 13.20 19.08
N LEU A 309 -13.39 14.19 18.89
CA LEU A 309 -11.97 14.21 19.20
C LEU A 309 -11.72 15.45 20.04
N ASP A 310 -11.32 15.27 21.27
CA ASP A 310 -11.07 16.40 22.18
C ASP A 310 -9.83 17.21 21.76
N PRO A 311 -9.74 18.48 22.16
CA PRO A 311 -8.51 19.26 22.05
C PRO A 311 -7.37 18.60 22.82
N GLY A 312 -6.14 18.66 22.27
CA GLY A 312 -4.97 18.03 22.89
C GLY A 312 -4.86 16.53 22.67
N LEU A 313 -5.79 15.91 21.93
CA LEU A 313 -5.70 14.48 21.59
C LEU A 313 -4.41 14.18 20.82
N ALA A 314 -3.66 13.17 21.24
CA ALA A 314 -2.36 12.83 20.70
C ALA A 314 -2.23 11.33 20.34
N TRP A 315 -1.39 11.01 19.36
CA TRP A 315 -0.94 9.67 19.04
C TRP A 315 0.58 9.69 18.83
N GLY A 316 1.31 9.46 19.92
CA GLY A 316 2.75 9.70 19.93
C GLY A 316 3.09 11.18 19.73
N ALA A 317 4.22 11.48 19.11
CA ALA A 317 4.70 12.84 18.86
C ALA A 317 4.24 13.42 17.51
N LEU A 318 3.50 12.66 16.70
CA LEU A 318 3.04 13.10 15.38
C LEU A 318 1.65 13.73 15.48
N PRO A 319 1.37 14.79 14.71
CA PRO A 319 0.07 15.43 14.71
C PRO A 319 -1.01 14.49 14.18
N ILE A 320 -2.14 14.47 14.87
CA ILE A 320 -3.37 13.83 14.44
C ILE A 320 -4.52 14.83 14.42
N ASN A 321 -5.63 14.45 13.81
CA ASN A 321 -6.85 15.25 13.90
C ASN A 321 -7.32 15.30 15.36
N GLN A 322 -7.58 16.49 15.84
CA GLN A 322 -8.05 16.79 17.19
C GLN A 322 -9.00 18.00 17.16
N ASP A 323 -9.63 18.31 18.28
CA ASP A 323 -10.56 19.45 18.41
C ASP A 323 -11.64 19.43 17.34
N ALA A 324 -12.24 18.26 17.09
CA ALA A 324 -13.22 18.08 16.05
C ALA A 324 -14.35 17.15 16.49
N GLN A 325 -15.60 17.52 16.21
CA GLN A 325 -16.76 16.65 16.39
C GLN A 325 -17.70 16.77 15.20
N GLY A 326 -18.41 15.70 14.87
CA GLY A 326 -19.33 15.79 13.75
C GLY A 326 -19.76 14.45 13.19
N ALA A 327 -20.32 14.52 12.00
CA ALA A 327 -20.76 13.36 11.24
C ALA A 327 -20.50 13.57 9.75
N TYR A 328 -20.37 12.48 9.04
CA TYR A 328 -20.19 12.50 7.60
C TYR A 328 -21.00 11.40 6.91
N TYR A 329 -21.31 11.65 5.65
CA TYR A 329 -21.93 10.68 4.76
C TYR A 329 -21.35 10.82 3.36
N ARG A 330 -21.02 9.69 2.74
CA ARG A 330 -20.54 9.58 1.36
C ARG A 330 -21.33 8.51 0.64
N ALA A 331 -21.69 8.76 -0.61
CA ALA A 331 -22.27 7.76 -1.49
C ALA A 331 -21.51 7.72 -2.82
N ALA A 332 -21.24 6.52 -3.31
CA ALA A 332 -20.60 6.29 -4.59
C ALA A 332 -21.43 5.30 -5.42
N TYR A 333 -21.48 5.53 -6.72
CA TYR A 333 -22.18 4.70 -7.69
C TYR A 333 -21.36 4.56 -8.96
N GLN A 334 -21.19 3.32 -9.40
CA GLN A 334 -20.51 3.02 -10.65
C GLN A 334 -21.24 1.91 -11.38
N TYR A 335 -21.94 2.27 -12.46
CA TYR A 335 -22.57 1.28 -13.30
C TYR A 335 -22.89 1.83 -14.70
N GLY A 336 -22.65 0.99 -15.72
CA GLY A 336 -22.91 1.31 -17.10
C GLY A 336 -22.13 2.56 -17.53
N ARG A 337 -22.84 3.61 -17.89
CA ARG A 337 -22.26 4.88 -18.37
C ARG A 337 -22.09 5.93 -17.27
N TRP A 338 -22.50 5.63 -16.05
CA TRP A 338 -22.54 6.56 -14.95
C TRP A 338 -21.50 6.22 -13.88
N LEU A 339 -20.73 7.21 -13.51
CA LEU A 339 -19.87 7.22 -12.31
C LEU A 339 -20.17 8.49 -11.54
N TRP A 340 -20.59 8.39 -10.28
CA TRP A 340 -20.73 9.55 -9.44
C TRP A 340 -20.41 9.23 -7.97
N ASN A 341 -19.99 10.24 -7.25
CA ASN A 341 -19.92 10.23 -5.80
C ASN A 341 -20.42 11.57 -5.25
N ALA A 342 -20.96 11.53 -4.05
CA ALA A 342 -21.38 12.72 -3.33
C ALA A 342 -21.16 12.51 -1.84
N GLY A 343 -20.89 13.60 -1.14
CA GLY A 343 -20.66 13.55 0.29
C GLY A 343 -20.99 14.84 1.00
N ILE A 344 -21.29 14.72 2.29
CA ILE A 344 -21.49 15.83 3.20
C ILE A 344 -20.82 15.53 4.53
N ASP A 345 -20.18 16.54 5.09
CA ASP A 345 -19.62 16.56 6.44
C ASP A 345 -20.21 17.73 7.20
N VAL A 346 -20.57 17.49 8.44
CA VAL A 346 -20.90 18.54 9.41
C VAL A 346 -19.89 18.42 10.54
N VAL A 347 -19.11 19.46 10.74
CA VAL A 347 -17.99 19.46 11.67
C VAL A 347 -18.10 20.67 12.58
N GLY A 348 -17.86 20.48 13.87
CA GLY A 348 -17.72 21.53 14.85
C GLY A 348 -16.46 21.33 15.69
N SER A 349 -15.98 22.38 16.32
CA SER A 349 -14.83 22.34 17.23
C SER A 349 -15.34 22.28 18.68
N PRO A 350 -14.98 21.27 19.48
CA PRO A 350 -15.27 21.22 20.90
C PRO A 350 -14.75 22.43 21.69
N SER A 351 -13.57 22.96 21.35
CA SER A 351 -13.00 24.16 21.97
C SER A 351 -13.60 25.48 21.42
N GLY A 352 -14.24 25.43 20.27
CA GLY A 352 -14.69 26.62 19.53
C GLY A 352 -13.57 27.36 18.81
N ALA A 353 -12.33 26.89 18.83
CA ALA A 353 -11.19 27.52 18.16
C ALA A 353 -10.92 26.94 16.75
N GLY A 354 -11.43 25.75 16.47
CA GLY A 354 -11.26 25.08 15.19
C GLY A 354 -12.39 25.35 14.20
N PHE A 355 -12.45 24.56 13.14
CA PHE A 355 -13.47 24.65 12.10
C PHE A 355 -14.87 24.32 12.63
N ASP A 356 -15.84 25.19 12.37
CA ASP A 356 -17.27 24.97 12.64
C ASP A 356 -18.08 25.26 11.38
N GLY A 357 -18.68 24.21 10.79
CA GLY A 357 -19.44 24.37 9.57
C GLY A 357 -19.82 23.07 8.89
N ALA A 358 -20.29 23.20 7.66
CA ALA A 358 -20.66 22.11 6.80
C ALA A 358 -19.85 22.13 5.49
N TYR A 359 -19.55 20.96 4.97
CA TYR A 359 -18.85 20.76 3.72
C TYR A 359 -19.55 19.70 2.88
N ALA A 360 -19.85 20.02 1.64
CA ALA A 360 -20.46 19.07 0.71
C ALA A 360 -19.64 18.99 -0.59
N THR A 361 -19.51 17.78 -1.13
CA THR A 361 -18.85 17.52 -2.42
C THR A 361 -19.70 16.64 -3.31
N GLY A 362 -19.55 16.81 -4.61
CA GLY A 362 -20.16 15.94 -5.61
C GLY A 362 -19.27 15.83 -6.84
N TYR A 363 -19.23 14.66 -7.42
CA TYR A 363 -18.60 14.37 -8.71
C TYR A 363 -19.53 13.52 -9.54
N LEU A 364 -19.66 13.85 -10.82
CA LEU A 364 -20.46 13.12 -11.78
C LEU A 364 -19.69 12.98 -13.09
N ARG A 365 -19.66 11.76 -13.64
CA ARG A 365 -19.19 11.48 -15.00
C ARG A 365 -20.20 10.62 -15.73
N TYR A 366 -20.51 11.02 -16.96
CA TYR A 366 -21.32 10.27 -17.89
C TYR A 366 -20.55 9.94 -19.16
N GLN A 367 -20.46 8.66 -19.49
CA GLN A 367 -19.81 8.17 -20.72
C GLN A 367 -20.88 8.10 -21.82
N ALA A 368 -20.96 9.14 -22.66
CA ALA A 368 -21.97 9.24 -23.71
C ALA A 368 -21.77 8.21 -24.83
N SER A 369 -20.50 7.96 -25.21
CA SER A 369 -20.10 6.94 -26.17
C SER A 369 -18.74 6.34 -25.76
N THR A 370 -18.20 5.42 -26.55
CA THR A 370 -16.82 4.89 -26.33
C THR A 370 -15.75 5.97 -26.45
N THR A 371 -16.07 7.09 -27.09
CA THR A 371 -15.11 8.17 -27.38
C THR A 371 -15.43 9.49 -26.70
N VAL A 372 -16.62 9.67 -26.13
CA VAL A 372 -17.05 10.94 -25.52
C VAL A 372 -17.56 10.70 -24.11
N GLY A 373 -16.98 11.42 -23.18
CA GLY A 373 -17.42 11.51 -21.79
C GLY A 373 -17.51 12.97 -21.36
N TYR A 374 -18.44 13.27 -20.46
CA TYR A 374 -18.53 14.59 -19.82
C TYR A 374 -18.91 14.44 -18.36
N GLY A 375 -18.56 15.43 -17.59
CA GLY A 375 -18.85 15.42 -16.17
C GLY A 375 -18.50 16.72 -15.49
N GLY A 376 -18.57 16.68 -14.20
CA GLY A 376 -18.22 17.80 -13.36
C GLY A 376 -18.08 17.41 -11.90
N SER A 377 -17.55 18.32 -11.14
CA SER A 377 -17.50 18.26 -9.67
C SER A 377 -17.93 19.60 -9.08
N ALA A 378 -18.46 19.55 -7.88
CA ALA A 378 -18.76 20.73 -7.11
C ALA A 378 -18.44 20.50 -5.64
N SER A 379 -18.01 21.56 -4.95
CA SER A 379 -17.84 21.57 -3.51
C SER A 379 -18.40 22.86 -2.92
N VAL A 380 -18.99 22.76 -1.75
CA VAL A 380 -19.50 23.92 -0.99
C VAL A 380 -19.07 23.76 0.45
N ARG A 381 -18.50 24.82 1.00
CA ARG A 381 -18.16 24.94 2.41
C ARG A 381 -18.94 26.12 2.99
N ASP A 382 -19.63 25.89 4.09
CA ASP A 382 -20.36 26.89 4.87
C ASP A 382 -19.83 26.87 6.30
N ALA A 383 -19.02 27.86 6.63
CA ALA A 383 -18.37 28.06 7.93
C ALA A 383 -18.41 29.55 8.25
N ASP A 384 -17.35 30.11 8.84
CA ASP A 384 -17.20 31.55 9.08
C ASP A 384 -17.34 32.37 7.79
N ALA A 385 -16.88 31.81 6.69
CA ALA A 385 -17.08 32.34 5.34
C ALA A 385 -17.55 31.23 4.41
N ARG A 386 -18.52 31.56 3.58
CA ARG A 386 -19.01 30.65 2.53
C ARG A 386 -18.02 30.58 1.38
N ALA A 387 -17.71 29.36 0.95
CA ALA A 387 -16.89 29.10 -0.23
C ALA A 387 -17.53 28.01 -1.11
N TRP A 388 -17.36 28.13 -2.42
CA TRP A 388 -17.76 27.06 -3.34
C TRP A 388 -16.77 26.97 -4.51
N ALA A 389 -16.67 25.78 -5.07
CA ALA A 389 -15.94 25.54 -6.30
C ALA A 389 -16.73 24.58 -7.20
N ALA A 390 -16.64 24.78 -8.51
CA ALA A 390 -17.27 23.92 -9.50
C ALA A 390 -16.30 23.69 -10.67
N GLN A 391 -16.36 22.51 -11.22
CA GLN A 391 -15.59 22.09 -12.40
C GLN A 391 -16.54 21.39 -13.38
N LEU A 392 -16.43 21.72 -14.65
CA LEU A 392 -17.10 21.02 -15.75
C LEU A 392 -16.05 20.56 -16.75
N PHE A 393 -16.22 19.37 -17.30
CA PHE A 393 -15.29 18.86 -18.31
C PHE A 393 -15.97 18.01 -19.37
N VAL A 394 -15.36 17.97 -20.54
CA VAL A 394 -15.70 17.08 -21.65
C VAL A 394 -14.42 16.39 -22.12
N ASP A 395 -14.44 15.07 -22.18
CA ASP A 395 -13.38 14.24 -22.73
C ASP A 395 -13.79 13.70 -24.10
N ARG A 396 -12.90 13.78 -25.07
CA ARG A 396 -13.11 13.20 -26.41
C ARG A 396 -11.86 12.44 -26.85
N ALA A 397 -12.02 11.16 -27.11
CA ALA A 397 -11.00 10.33 -27.77
C ALA A 397 -11.24 10.32 -29.28
N GLY A 398 -10.17 10.45 -30.07
CA GLY A 398 -10.21 10.49 -31.53
C GLY A 398 -8.87 10.11 -32.17
N ALA A 399 -8.74 10.34 -33.47
CA ALA A 399 -7.50 10.04 -34.22
C ALA A 399 -6.27 10.82 -33.69
N TRP A 400 -6.50 11.97 -33.08
CA TRP A 400 -5.46 12.81 -32.48
C TRP A 400 -5.19 12.51 -30.99
N GLY A 401 -5.72 11.40 -30.47
CA GLY A 401 -5.61 11.02 -29.07
C GLY A 401 -6.82 11.48 -28.25
N THR A 402 -6.59 11.84 -26.98
CA THR A 402 -7.67 12.26 -26.07
C THR A 402 -7.55 13.74 -25.75
N THR A 403 -8.61 14.47 -26.03
CA THR A 403 -8.75 15.90 -25.69
C THR A 403 -9.70 16.04 -24.52
N ARG A 404 -9.31 16.78 -23.48
CA ARG A 404 -10.18 17.25 -22.41
C ARG A 404 -10.30 18.76 -22.48
N VAL A 405 -11.52 19.26 -22.43
CA VAL A 405 -11.81 20.67 -22.19
C VAL A 405 -12.43 20.79 -20.81
N GLN A 406 -11.90 21.69 -20.00
CA GLN A 406 -12.29 21.83 -18.59
C GLN A 406 -12.50 23.30 -18.26
N PHE A 407 -13.57 23.57 -17.52
CA PHE A 407 -13.87 24.88 -16.95
C PHE A 407 -13.98 24.76 -15.44
N ASP A 408 -13.23 25.57 -14.72
CA ASP A 408 -13.19 25.64 -13.26
C ASP A 408 -13.65 27.03 -12.79
N GLN A 409 -14.44 27.09 -11.73
CA GLN A 409 -14.85 28.31 -11.09
C GLN A 409 -14.87 28.13 -9.57
N ALA A 410 -14.41 29.15 -8.82
CA ALA A 410 -14.45 29.15 -7.36
C ALA A 410 -14.71 30.53 -6.82
N ASP A 411 -15.40 30.59 -5.67
CA ASP A 411 -15.66 31.81 -4.90
C ASP A 411 -15.45 31.53 -3.41
N SER A 412 -14.71 32.37 -2.73
CA SER A 412 -14.37 32.20 -1.32
C SER A 412 -13.95 33.52 -0.70
N ALA A 413 -14.71 34.04 0.30
CA ALA A 413 -14.33 35.16 1.15
C ALA A 413 -13.72 36.37 0.41
N GLY A 414 -14.45 36.89 -0.59
CA GLY A 414 -13.98 38.02 -1.39
C GLY A 414 -12.96 37.71 -2.49
N ARG A 415 -12.75 36.42 -2.76
CA ARG A 415 -11.88 35.93 -3.84
C ARG A 415 -12.71 35.13 -4.85
N ARG A 416 -12.62 35.50 -6.12
CA ARG A 416 -13.25 34.80 -7.23
C ARG A 416 -12.22 34.34 -8.24
N SER A 417 -12.34 33.14 -8.71
CA SER A 417 -11.47 32.64 -9.76
C SER A 417 -12.25 31.84 -10.79
N TRP A 418 -11.81 31.93 -12.01
CA TRP A 418 -12.24 31.03 -13.07
C TRP A 418 -11.04 30.61 -13.92
N GLN A 419 -11.10 29.44 -14.53
CA GLN A 419 -10.10 28.91 -15.44
C GLN A 419 -10.74 28.06 -16.51
N LEU A 420 -10.33 28.27 -17.76
CA LEU A 420 -10.64 27.40 -18.89
C LEU A 420 -9.34 26.69 -19.31
N GLY A 421 -9.38 25.37 -19.39
CA GLY A 421 -8.26 24.53 -19.76
C GLY A 421 -8.57 23.58 -20.92
N VAL A 422 -7.55 23.27 -21.69
CA VAL A 422 -7.57 22.24 -22.72
C VAL A 422 -6.33 21.36 -22.53
N ASP A 423 -6.57 20.08 -22.29
CA ASP A 423 -5.53 19.05 -22.19
C ASP A 423 -5.62 18.13 -23.40
N GLN A 424 -4.50 17.86 -24.02
CA GLN A 424 -4.38 16.98 -25.17
C GLN A 424 -3.37 15.87 -24.87
N ALA A 425 -3.82 14.65 -24.74
CA ALA A 425 -2.96 13.46 -24.78
C ALA A 425 -2.89 12.98 -26.23
N TRP A 426 -1.74 13.15 -26.85
CA TRP A 426 -1.48 12.76 -28.24
C TRP A 426 -1.42 11.24 -28.38
N PRO A 427 -1.68 10.69 -29.58
CA PRO A 427 -1.58 9.26 -29.79
C PRO A 427 -0.20 8.74 -29.40
N ALA A 428 -0.17 7.78 -28.51
CA ALA A 428 1.07 7.11 -28.16
C ALA A 428 1.52 6.19 -29.29
N SER A 429 2.79 6.23 -29.62
CA SER A 429 3.47 5.23 -30.44
C SER A 429 4.42 4.44 -29.56
N GLU A 430 4.89 3.29 -30.03
CA GLU A 430 5.80 2.44 -29.29
C GLU A 430 7.00 3.25 -28.75
N GLY A 431 7.10 3.35 -27.41
CA GLY A 431 8.15 4.11 -26.72
C GLY A 431 8.01 5.64 -26.73
N ASN A 432 6.94 6.22 -27.30
CA ASN A 432 6.73 7.66 -27.32
C ASN A 432 5.39 8.02 -26.68
N ARG A 433 5.40 9.06 -25.85
CA ARG A 433 4.20 9.65 -25.24
C ARG A 433 4.34 11.17 -25.22
N LEU A 434 3.27 11.87 -25.45
CA LEU A 434 3.21 13.32 -25.37
C LEU A 434 1.84 13.74 -24.88
N SER A 435 1.80 14.68 -23.95
CA SER A 435 0.61 15.42 -23.60
C SER A 435 0.93 16.90 -23.50
N THR A 436 -0.02 17.74 -23.89
CA THR A 436 0.11 19.19 -23.83
C THR A 436 -1.13 19.76 -23.16
N SER A 437 -0.97 20.84 -22.41
CA SER A 437 -2.10 21.57 -21.84
C SER A 437 -1.94 23.08 -21.99
N ILE A 438 -3.06 23.74 -22.18
CA ILE A 438 -3.18 25.19 -22.14
C ILE A 438 -4.35 25.53 -21.22
N ALA A 439 -4.15 26.49 -20.32
CA ALA A 439 -5.23 27.02 -19.51
C ALA A 439 -5.11 28.53 -19.39
N HIS A 440 -6.25 29.21 -19.34
CA HIS A 440 -6.34 30.64 -19.09
C HIS A 440 -7.39 30.91 -18.03
N GLY A 441 -7.07 31.79 -17.10
CA GLY A 441 -7.98 32.09 -15.99
C GLY A 441 -7.70 33.44 -15.36
N GLU A 442 -8.62 33.82 -14.49
CA GLU A 442 -8.57 35.09 -13.78
C GLU A 442 -8.85 34.84 -12.30
N LEU A 443 -8.09 35.53 -11.47
CA LEU A 443 -8.29 35.62 -10.03
C LEU A 443 -8.54 37.07 -9.67
N SER A 444 -9.66 37.35 -9.00
CA SER A 444 -10.03 38.65 -8.53
C SER A 444 -10.24 38.65 -7.02
N TYR A 445 -9.89 39.74 -6.38
CA TYR A 445 -10.16 40.04 -4.98
C TYR A 445 -11.10 41.24 -4.89
N ASP A 446 -11.94 41.28 -3.86
CA ASP A 446 -12.81 42.42 -3.63
C ASP A 446 -11.97 43.71 -3.44
N GLY A 447 -12.22 44.70 -4.29
CA GLY A 447 -11.50 45.98 -4.25
C GLY A 447 -10.13 46.03 -4.91
N ALA A 448 -9.66 44.92 -5.53
CA ALA A 448 -8.40 44.87 -6.25
C ALA A 448 -8.60 44.56 -7.75
N ALA A 449 -7.63 45.02 -8.57
CA ALA A 449 -7.62 44.63 -9.98
C ALA A 449 -7.40 43.11 -10.17
N PRO A 450 -8.06 42.47 -11.15
CA PRO A 450 -7.92 41.06 -11.34
C PRO A 450 -6.52 40.67 -11.84
N THR A 451 -6.05 39.51 -11.40
CA THR A 451 -4.84 38.86 -11.92
C THR A 451 -5.24 37.79 -12.95
N ARG A 452 -4.76 37.92 -14.17
CA ARG A 452 -4.96 36.95 -15.24
C ARG A 452 -3.76 36.04 -15.36
N THR A 453 -3.99 34.75 -15.51
CA THR A 453 -2.91 33.76 -15.66
C THR A 453 -3.16 32.89 -16.86
N THR A 454 -2.13 32.75 -17.70
CA THR A 454 -2.10 31.76 -18.78
C THR A 454 -1.07 30.70 -18.43
N LEU A 455 -1.50 29.44 -18.50
CA LEU A 455 -0.68 28.26 -18.25
C LEU A 455 -0.46 27.51 -19.55
N LEU A 456 0.79 27.17 -19.83
CA LEU A 456 1.18 26.24 -20.88
C LEU A 456 1.97 25.10 -20.26
N ALA A 457 1.64 23.86 -20.58
CA ALA A 457 2.41 22.71 -20.12
C ALA A 457 2.56 21.67 -21.23
N ALA A 458 3.69 20.97 -21.20
CA ALA A 458 3.93 19.80 -22.00
C ALA A 458 4.63 18.75 -21.14
N TYR A 459 4.22 17.52 -21.32
CA TYR A 459 4.82 16.34 -20.70
C TYR A 459 5.04 15.30 -21.79
N GLY A 460 6.23 14.71 -21.84
CA GLY A 460 6.54 13.71 -22.84
C GLY A 460 7.61 12.73 -22.39
N GLY A 461 7.65 11.61 -23.07
CA GLY A 461 8.70 10.61 -22.93
C GLY A 461 9.00 9.97 -24.27
N ARG A 462 10.25 9.63 -24.48
CA ARG A 462 10.74 8.98 -25.70
C ARG A 462 11.74 7.89 -25.38
N ALA A 463 11.51 6.69 -25.88
CA ALA A 463 12.52 5.66 -25.93
C ALA A 463 13.49 5.97 -27.10
N LEU A 464 14.77 6.08 -26.79
CA LEU A 464 15.85 6.26 -27.75
C LEU A 464 16.54 4.92 -28.05
N GLY A 465 15.73 3.88 -28.26
CA GLY A 465 16.12 2.49 -28.38
C GLY A 465 15.76 1.69 -27.12
N ASP A 466 16.20 0.43 -27.05
CA ASP A 466 15.82 -0.50 -25.98
C ASP A 466 16.45 -0.19 -24.61
N ARG A 467 17.49 0.65 -24.58
CA ARG A 467 18.30 0.88 -23.39
C ARG A 467 18.27 2.31 -22.86
N VAL A 468 17.71 3.23 -23.61
CA VAL A 468 17.72 4.64 -23.23
C VAL A 468 16.31 5.21 -23.32
N SER A 469 15.86 5.86 -22.27
CA SER A 469 14.62 6.64 -22.26
C SER A 469 14.86 8.05 -21.75
N LEU A 470 14.18 8.99 -22.37
CA LEU A 470 14.16 10.39 -22.01
C LEU A 470 12.72 10.78 -21.66
N ASP A 471 12.52 11.32 -20.47
CA ASP A 471 11.24 11.86 -20.02
C ASP A 471 11.43 13.34 -19.66
N GLY A 472 10.41 14.14 -19.94
CA GLY A 472 10.47 15.54 -19.59
C GLY A 472 9.10 16.17 -19.42
N SER A 473 9.06 17.22 -18.64
CA SER A 473 7.91 18.10 -18.51
C SER A 473 8.35 19.54 -18.44
N VAL A 474 7.54 20.40 -19.01
CA VAL A 474 7.71 21.85 -18.91
C VAL A 474 6.36 22.47 -18.63
N ARG A 475 6.33 23.42 -17.73
CA ARG A 475 5.15 24.21 -17.38
C ARG A 475 5.54 25.68 -17.29
N TRP A 476 4.76 26.50 -17.93
CA TRP A 476 4.84 27.95 -17.87
C TRP A 476 3.52 28.51 -17.37
N ALA A 477 3.56 29.33 -16.34
CA ALA A 477 2.47 30.21 -15.99
C ALA A 477 2.92 31.67 -16.16
N TYR A 478 2.15 32.40 -16.90
CA TYR A 478 2.33 33.81 -17.13
C TYR A 478 1.16 34.56 -16.53
N GLY A 479 1.43 35.36 -15.50
CA GLY A 479 0.46 36.20 -14.84
C GLY A 479 0.58 37.67 -15.25
N ASP A 480 -0.56 38.37 -15.32
CA ASP A 480 -0.70 39.80 -15.49
C ASP A 480 -1.66 40.35 -14.44
N GLY A 481 -1.28 41.42 -13.73
CA GLY A 481 -2.06 41.98 -12.63
C GLY A 481 -1.22 42.26 -11.37
N PRO A 482 -1.85 42.76 -10.27
CA PRO A 482 -1.14 43.18 -9.06
C PRO A 482 -0.36 42.04 -8.37
N ASP A 483 -0.88 40.82 -8.41
CA ASP A 483 -0.28 39.63 -7.82
C ASP A 483 0.27 38.67 -8.89
N ALA A 484 0.72 39.22 -10.03
CA ALA A 484 1.15 38.43 -11.16
C ALA A 484 2.39 37.60 -10.85
N ALA A 485 2.21 36.32 -10.62
CA ALA A 485 3.28 35.35 -10.53
C ALA A 485 3.63 34.83 -11.93
N ARG A 486 4.91 34.80 -12.24
CA ARG A 486 5.44 34.11 -13.41
C ARG A 486 6.15 32.87 -12.93
N THR A 487 5.66 31.69 -13.30
CA THR A 487 6.23 30.44 -12.87
C THR A 487 6.79 29.67 -14.04
N ARG A 488 7.88 28.98 -13.82
CA ARG A 488 8.52 28.09 -14.80
C ARG A 488 8.95 26.84 -14.07
N ASP A 489 8.35 25.75 -14.43
CA ASP A 489 8.73 24.44 -13.93
C ASP A 489 9.23 23.60 -15.10
N ALA A 490 10.38 22.99 -14.97
CA ALA A 490 10.92 22.08 -15.94
C ALA A 490 11.56 20.87 -15.25
N ASN A 491 11.29 19.71 -15.80
CA ASN A 491 11.95 18.47 -15.39
C ASN A 491 12.38 17.72 -16.63
N VAL A 492 13.61 17.24 -16.64
CA VAL A 492 14.13 16.34 -17.66
C VAL A 492 14.84 15.19 -16.96
N SER A 493 14.50 13.97 -17.31
CA SER A 493 15.14 12.77 -16.78
C SER A 493 15.58 11.84 -17.90
N LEU A 494 16.81 11.38 -17.82
CA LEU A 494 17.41 10.37 -18.67
C LEU A 494 17.59 9.10 -17.85
N ASN A 495 17.11 7.96 -18.37
CA ASN A 495 17.39 6.64 -17.84
C ASN A 495 18.13 5.85 -18.91
N TRP A 496 19.28 5.31 -18.56
CA TRP A 496 20.14 4.56 -19.46
C TRP A 496 20.57 3.24 -18.83
N GLN A 497 20.16 2.14 -19.42
CA GLN A 497 20.68 0.81 -19.12
C GLN A 497 22.02 0.62 -19.81
N VAL A 498 23.10 1.04 -19.15
CA VAL A 498 24.47 1.06 -19.71
C VAL A 498 24.95 -0.34 -20.09
N ALA A 499 24.69 -1.29 -19.19
CA ALA A 499 25.01 -2.70 -19.37
C ALA A 499 24.00 -3.53 -18.57
N ARG A 500 24.10 -4.86 -18.66
CA ARG A 500 23.27 -5.75 -17.85
C ARG A 500 23.45 -5.47 -16.35
N GLY A 501 22.35 -5.21 -15.68
CA GLY A 501 22.33 -4.85 -14.26
C GLY A 501 22.82 -3.44 -13.93
N TRP A 502 23.34 -2.68 -14.90
CA TRP A 502 23.82 -1.31 -14.68
C TRP A 502 22.87 -0.29 -15.27
N THR A 503 22.38 0.59 -14.42
CA THR A 503 21.52 1.70 -14.81
C THR A 503 22.14 3.02 -14.38
N LEU A 504 22.15 3.99 -15.29
CA LEU A 504 22.46 5.38 -15.01
C LEU A 504 21.19 6.20 -15.17
N ALA A 505 20.85 6.98 -14.17
CA ALA A 505 19.75 7.93 -14.22
C ALA A 505 20.29 9.33 -13.92
N ALA A 506 19.89 10.29 -14.74
CA ALA A 506 20.20 11.70 -14.53
C ALA A 506 18.91 12.50 -14.65
N SER A 507 18.66 13.41 -13.72
CA SER A 507 17.51 14.30 -13.82
C SER A 507 17.86 15.72 -13.40
N VAL A 508 17.24 16.66 -14.09
CA VAL A 508 17.31 18.09 -13.78
C VAL A 508 15.90 18.56 -13.54
N PHE A 509 15.68 19.17 -12.40
CA PHE A 509 14.41 19.77 -12.01
C PHE A 509 14.62 21.26 -11.76
N GLN A 510 13.69 22.07 -12.22
CA GLN A 510 13.61 23.47 -11.86
C GLN A 510 12.16 23.83 -11.61
N SER A 511 11.90 24.44 -10.48
CA SER A 511 10.59 24.98 -10.11
C SER A 511 10.74 26.37 -9.55
N GLU A 512 9.85 27.27 -9.96
CA GLU A 512 9.81 28.65 -9.49
C GLU A 512 8.37 29.14 -9.55
N GLY A 513 7.83 29.66 -8.46
CA GLY A 513 6.55 30.35 -8.48
C GLY A 513 5.59 30.07 -7.35
N SER A 514 4.30 30.30 -7.58
CA SER A 514 3.23 30.09 -6.62
C SER A 514 2.23 29.03 -7.13
N ARG A 515 1.77 28.18 -6.24
CA ARG A 515 0.79 27.14 -6.53
C ARG A 515 -0.41 27.26 -5.60
N ARG A 516 -1.60 27.10 -6.15
CA ARG A 516 -2.85 26.93 -5.40
C ARG A 516 -3.56 25.66 -5.83
N SER A 517 -4.10 24.91 -4.87
CA SER A 517 -5.10 23.90 -5.15
C SER A 517 -6.49 24.55 -5.10
N PRO A 518 -7.26 24.58 -6.19
CA PRO A 518 -8.61 25.16 -6.18
C PRO A 518 -9.61 24.32 -5.36
N PHE A 519 -9.27 23.07 -5.05
CA PHE A 519 -10.15 22.12 -4.38
C PHE A 519 -9.52 21.64 -3.06
N GLN A 520 -10.04 22.14 -1.95
CA GLN A 520 -9.76 21.59 -0.64
C GLN A 520 -10.84 20.55 -0.32
N LEU A 521 -10.46 19.27 -0.32
CA LEU A 521 -11.40 18.16 -0.11
C LEU A 521 -11.65 17.84 1.36
N ASP A 522 -10.78 18.26 2.27
CA ASP A 522 -10.93 18.03 3.71
C ASP A 522 -11.27 19.35 4.43
N PRO A 523 -12.45 19.44 5.05
CA PRO A 523 -12.86 20.64 5.78
C PRO A 523 -12.04 20.90 7.05
N LEU A 524 -11.31 19.90 7.55
CA LEU A 524 -10.43 20.04 8.73
C LEU A 524 -9.07 20.65 8.39
N VAL A 525 -8.71 20.70 7.10
CA VAL A 525 -7.46 21.32 6.65
C VAL A 525 -7.75 22.76 6.22
N PRO A 526 -7.11 23.77 6.81
CA PRO A 526 -7.26 25.16 6.39
C PRO A 526 -6.93 25.32 4.90
N ASP A 527 -7.67 26.17 4.17
CA ASP A 527 -7.31 26.53 2.79
C ASP A 527 -5.94 27.24 2.81
N PRO A 528 -4.88 26.63 2.27
CA PRO A 528 -3.53 27.21 2.34
C PRO A 528 -3.39 28.48 1.49
N GLY A 529 -4.42 28.85 0.72
CA GLY A 529 -4.36 29.99 -0.20
C GLY A 529 -3.32 29.78 -1.32
N PHE A 530 -2.65 30.86 -1.71
CA PHE A 530 -1.47 30.80 -2.57
C PHE A 530 -0.23 30.51 -1.74
N VAL A 531 0.37 29.35 -1.98
CA VAL A 531 1.69 29.03 -1.44
C VAL A 531 2.72 29.47 -2.46
N THR A 532 3.55 30.47 -2.11
CA THR A 532 4.72 30.80 -2.89
C THR A 532 5.73 29.66 -2.73
N LEU A 533 6.02 28.98 -3.81
CA LEU A 533 7.07 27.98 -3.82
C LEU A 533 8.41 28.69 -3.96
N PRO A 534 9.38 28.45 -3.08
CA PRO A 534 10.72 28.97 -3.27
C PRO A 534 11.30 28.42 -4.57
N ARG A 535 12.19 29.19 -5.20
CA ARG A 535 12.92 28.73 -6.36
C ARG A 535 13.72 27.50 -5.98
N ASP A 536 13.48 26.41 -6.68
CA ASP A 536 14.21 25.15 -6.56
C ASP A 536 14.84 24.78 -7.90
N ARG A 537 16.15 24.59 -7.89
CA ARG A 537 16.89 24.05 -9.03
C ARG A 537 17.71 22.87 -8.56
N SER A 538 17.32 21.68 -8.99
CA SER A 538 17.93 20.45 -8.51
C SER A 538 18.49 19.62 -9.66
N VAL A 539 19.68 19.07 -9.47
CA VAL A 539 20.32 18.11 -10.37
C VAL A 539 20.57 16.84 -9.58
N PHE A 540 20.21 15.71 -10.16
CA PHE A 540 20.37 14.39 -9.56
C PHE A 540 21.08 13.46 -10.53
N LEU A 541 22.01 12.69 -10.02
CA LEU A 541 22.73 11.64 -10.75
C LEU A 541 22.69 10.37 -9.90
N THR A 542 22.27 9.26 -10.51
CA THR A 542 22.22 7.95 -9.89
C THR A 542 22.91 6.93 -10.78
N VAL A 543 23.80 6.15 -10.19
CA VAL A 543 24.38 4.96 -10.82
C VAL A 543 24.01 3.76 -9.96
N ARG A 544 23.29 2.81 -10.55
CA ARG A 544 22.80 1.62 -9.85
C ARG A 544 23.27 0.34 -10.55
N TYR A 545 23.78 -0.56 -9.75
CA TYR A 545 24.00 -1.95 -10.12
C TYR A 545 22.99 -2.83 -9.41
N GLU A 546 22.34 -3.73 -10.16
CA GLU A 546 21.40 -4.69 -9.61
C GLU A 546 21.62 -6.07 -10.24
N ARG A 547 21.62 -7.09 -9.40
CA ARG A 547 21.67 -8.48 -9.82
C ARG A 547 20.58 -9.26 -9.12
N GLN A 548 19.84 -10.03 -9.90
CA GLN A 548 18.81 -10.95 -9.41
C GLN A 548 19.18 -12.37 -9.82
N ALA A 549 18.84 -13.35 -8.98
CA ALA A 549 19.08 -14.75 -9.24
C ALA A 549 18.10 -15.62 -8.45
N GLY A 550 18.01 -16.90 -8.80
CA GLY A 550 17.12 -17.87 -8.17
C GLY A 550 15.69 -17.79 -8.71
N ARG A 551 14.92 -18.84 -8.48
CA ARG A 551 13.50 -18.91 -8.88
C ARG A 551 12.62 -19.17 -7.67
N PRO A 552 11.40 -18.63 -7.63
CA PRO A 552 10.39 -19.05 -6.67
C PRO A 552 10.17 -20.56 -6.82
N GLN A 553 10.44 -21.30 -5.78
CA GLN A 553 10.15 -22.74 -5.76
C GLN A 553 8.72 -22.94 -5.29
N GLY A 554 7.94 -23.73 -6.04
CA GLY A 554 6.58 -24.08 -5.67
C GLY A 554 6.56 -24.81 -4.31
N VAL A 555 5.48 -24.61 -3.57
CA VAL A 555 5.17 -25.36 -2.35
C VAL A 555 4.21 -26.48 -2.74
N ILE A 556 4.60 -27.73 -2.47
CA ILE A 556 3.77 -28.90 -2.73
C ILE A 556 2.56 -28.85 -1.78
N GLY A 557 1.36 -28.87 -2.33
CA GLY A 557 0.12 -28.85 -1.52
C GLY A 557 -0.22 -27.50 -0.88
N GLY A 558 0.48 -26.39 -1.21
CA GLY A 558 0.25 -25.07 -0.60
C GLY A 558 0.44 -23.91 -1.54
N ALA A 559 0.12 -22.70 -1.05
CA ALA A 559 0.37 -21.44 -1.74
C ALA A 559 1.86 -21.07 -1.66
N PRO A 560 2.38 -20.24 -2.60
CA PRO A 560 3.71 -19.66 -2.48
C PRO A 560 3.89 -18.93 -1.14
N GLY A 561 5.01 -19.20 -0.46
CA GLY A 561 5.30 -18.61 0.86
C GLY A 561 4.59 -19.29 2.04
N ALA A 562 3.89 -20.41 1.83
CA ALA A 562 3.37 -21.21 2.93
C ALA A 562 4.50 -21.83 3.78
N ALA A 563 4.18 -22.16 5.03
CA ALA A 563 5.08 -22.94 5.89
C ALA A 563 5.38 -24.28 5.24
N VAL A 564 6.63 -24.71 5.26
CA VAL A 564 7.07 -25.94 4.61
C VAL A 564 7.84 -26.86 5.55
N GLY A 565 7.65 -28.14 5.35
CA GLY A 565 8.50 -29.23 5.80
C GLY A 565 8.85 -30.14 4.63
N GLY A 566 9.29 -31.34 4.90
CA GLY A 566 9.52 -32.38 3.90
C GLY A 566 8.73 -33.64 4.23
N VAL A 567 8.58 -34.50 3.22
CA VAL A 567 8.16 -35.90 3.41
C VAL A 567 9.21 -36.77 2.81
N ARG A 568 9.79 -37.68 3.59
CA ARG A 568 10.78 -38.65 3.14
C ARG A 568 10.38 -40.05 3.60
N GLY A 569 10.85 -41.05 2.92
CA GLY A 569 10.58 -42.40 3.33
C GLY A 569 11.18 -43.42 2.41
N SER A 570 10.81 -44.68 2.64
CA SER A 570 11.25 -45.78 1.84
C SER A 570 10.11 -46.76 1.56
N VAL A 571 10.21 -47.42 0.38
CA VAL A 571 9.39 -48.56 0.05
C VAL A 571 10.30 -49.81 0.04
N TYR A 572 9.94 -50.85 0.76
CA TYR A 572 10.74 -52.04 0.92
C TYR A 572 9.90 -53.33 0.84
N LEU A 573 10.57 -54.45 0.62
CA LEU A 573 9.93 -55.74 0.57
C LEU A 573 9.98 -56.38 1.96
N ASP A 574 8.86 -56.30 2.68
CA ASP A 574 8.69 -56.77 4.06
C ASP A 574 8.54 -58.31 4.06
N ASP A 575 9.65 -59.00 4.17
CA ASP A 575 9.70 -60.47 4.08
C ASP A 575 9.22 -61.15 5.36
N ASN A 576 9.39 -60.50 6.50
CA ASN A 576 8.97 -61.04 7.79
C ASN A 576 7.54 -60.64 8.18
N GLY A 577 6.97 -59.60 7.56
CA GLY A 577 5.61 -59.11 7.76
C GLY A 577 5.44 -58.34 9.06
N ASP A 578 6.52 -57.76 9.61
CA ASP A 578 6.46 -56.99 10.88
C ASP A 578 6.16 -55.49 10.69
N GLY A 579 6.15 -55.01 9.44
CA GLY A 579 5.89 -53.61 9.10
C GLY A 579 7.03 -52.66 9.45
N GLN A 580 8.22 -53.16 9.79
CA GLN A 580 9.41 -52.37 10.08
C GLN A 580 10.54 -52.74 9.12
N ARG A 581 11.19 -51.75 8.54
CA ARG A 581 12.31 -51.99 7.60
C ARG A 581 13.50 -52.55 8.34
N ALA A 582 13.81 -53.80 8.10
CA ALA A 582 15.03 -54.46 8.56
C ALA A 582 16.19 -54.27 7.56
N ALA A 583 17.45 -54.32 8.05
CA ALA A 583 18.61 -54.16 7.18
C ALA A 583 18.78 -55.31 6.14
N SER A 584 18.17 -56.46 6.40
CA SER A 584 18.14 -57.59 5.49
C SER A 584 17.09 -57.55 4.41
N GLU A 585 16.13 -56.63 4.52
CA GLU A 585 15.01 -56.52 3.58
C GLU A 585 15.41 -55.72 2.34
N GLN A 586 14.93 -56.19 1.19
CA GLN A 586 15.29 -55.59 -0.08
C GLN A 586 14.50 -54.29 -0.34
N PRO A 587 15.18 -53.27 -0.87
CA PRO A 587 14.49 -52.02 -1.27
C PRO A 587 13.59 -52.27 -2.50
N ALA A 588 12.46 -51.62 -2.57
CA ALA A 588 11.60 -51.60 -3.75
C ALA A 588 11.91 -50.34 -4.59
N ALA A 589 12.77 -50.51 -5.58
CA ALA A 589 13.18 -49.45 -6.47
C ALA A 589 12.15 -49.15 -7.57
N ASN A 590 12.13 -47.90 -8.04
CA ASN A 590 11.30 -47.43 -9.15
C ASN A 590 9.76 -47.56 -8.92
N VAL A 591 9.32 -47.56 -7.68
CA VAL A 591 7.91 -47.61 -7.29
C VAL A 591 7.38 -46.19 -7.24
N THR A 592 6.20 -45.94 -7.77
CA THR A 592 5.57 -44.61 -7.77
C THR A 592 4.94 -44.30 -6.41
N VAL A 593 5.34 -43.19 -5.85
CA VAL A 593 4.75 -42.61 -4.61
C VAL A 593 4.06 -41.32 -4.95
N VAL A 594 2.80 -41.17 -4.56
CA VAL A 594 1.93 -40.03 -4.88
C VAL A 594 1.52 -39.33 -3.60
N LEU A 595 1.72 -38.01 -3.55
CA LEU A 595 1.27 -37.17 -2.46
C LEU A 595 0.02 -36.36 -2.89
N ASP A 596 -1.04 -36.38 -2.07
CA ASP A 596 -2.33 -35.74 -2.29
C ASP A 596 -3.02 -36.07 -3.62
N GLY A 597 -2.72 -37.23 -4.18
CA GLY A 597 -3.26 -37.68 -5.47
C GLY A 597 -2.78 -36.85 -6.67
N ARG A 598 -1.80 -35.99 -6.50
CA ARG A 598 -1.35 -35.00 -7.52
C ARG A 598 0.15 -35.00 -7.79
N TYR A 599 0.96 -35.13 -6.77
CA TYR A 599 2.42 -35.02 -6.89
C TYR A 599 3.04 -36.41 -6.83
N ALA A 600 3.79 -36.78 -7.84
CA ALA A 600 4.35 -38.12 -7.92
C ALA A 600 5.88 -38.08 -7.99
N VAL A 601 6.52 -38.99 -7.26
CA VAL A 601 7.96 -39.28 -7.34
C VAL A 601 8.16 -40.80 -7.47
N ARG A 602 9.32 -41.23 -7.92
CA ARG A 602 9.70 -42.63 -7.93
C ARG A 602 10.78 -42.89 -6.90
N THR A 603 10.71 -44.05 -6.27
CA THR A 603 11.76 -44.52 -5.37
C THR A 603 13.06 -44.74 -6.13
N ASP A 604 14.17 -44.39 -5.51
CA ASP A 604 15.52 -44.65 -6.04
C ASP A 604 15.95 -46.13 -5.90
N ALA A 605 17.22 -46.42 -6.21
CA ALA A 605 17.78 -47.77 -6.11
C ALA A 605 17.81 -48.33 -4.67
N GLN A 606 17.77 -47.45 -3.67
CA GLN A 606 17.69 -47.78 -2.24
C GLN A 606 16.24 -47.84 -1.73
N GLY A 607 15.27 -47.71 -2.65
CA GLY A 607 13.85 -47.66 -2.32
C GLY A 607 13.40 -46.37 -1.65
N GLU A 608 14.23 -45.33 -1.63
CA GLU A 608 13.95 -44.06 -0.94
C GLU A 608 13.21 -43.09 -1.86
N PHE A 609 12.35 -42.28 -1.25
CA PHE A 609 11.66 -41.16 -1.91
C PHE A 609 11.69 -39.90 -1.06
N ALA A 610 11.57 -38.72 -1.71
CA ALA A 610 11.48 -37.45 -1.02
C ALA A 610 10.57 -36.48 -1.77
N PHE A 611 9.72 -35.79 -1.01
CA PHE A 611 8.98 -34.62 -1.43
C PHE A 611 9.52 -33.40 -0.63
N PRO A 612 10.38 -32.60 -1.22
CA PRO A 612 10.86 -31.40 -0.56
C PRO A 612 9.79 -30.30 -0.60
N ARG A 613 9.79 -29.41 0.40
CA ARG A 613 8.91 -28.22 0.46
C ARG A 613 7.41 -28.54 0.36
N VAL A 614 6.95 -29.49 1.17
CA VAL A 614 5.53 -29.79 1.36
C VAL A 614 4.94 -28.80 2.34
N ALA A 615 3.75 -28.27 2.05
CA ALA A 615 3.03 -27.39 2.99
C ALA A 615 2.86 -28.10 4.34
N THR A 616 2.83 -27.33 5.42
CA THR A 616 2.52 -27.89 6.75
C THR A 616 1.06 -28.28 6.84
N GLY A 617 0.80 -29.38 7.55
CA GLY A 617 -0.54 -29.95 7.74
C GLY A 617 -0.61 -31.41 7.40
N THR A 618 -1.82 -31.90 7.30
CA THR A 618 -2.12 -33.32 7.03
C THR A 618 -2.18 -33.58 5.53
N HIS A 619 -1.35 -34.51 5.06
CA HIS A 619 -1.27 -34.92 3.66
C HIS A 619 -1.55 -36.41 3.52
N ARG A 620 -1.99 -36.81 2.33
CA ARG A 620 -2.25 -38.19 1.99
C ARG A 620 -1.18 -38.73 1.04
N LEU A 621 -0.44 -39.74 1.48
CA LEU A 621 0.58 -40.39 0.68
C LEU A 621 0.04 -41.73 0.22
N THR A 622 0.15 -42.03 -1.09
CA THR A 622 -0.31 -43.26 -1.71
C THR A 622 0.86 -43.90 -2.47
N VAL A 623 1.11 -45.16 -2.22
CA VAL A 623 2.10 -45.94 -2.97
C VAL A 623 1.39 -46.75 -4.07
N VAL A 624 1.79 -46.56 -5.31
CA VAL A 624 1.20 -47.25 -6.47
C VAL A 624 2.01 -48.53 -6.77
N PRO A 625 1.37 -49.72 -6.84
CA PRO A 625 2.09 -50.99 -7.01
C PRO A 625 2.56 -51.23 -8.43
N ASP A 626 2.86 -50.20 -9.23
CA ASP A 626 3.14 -50.28 -10.66
C ASP A 626 4.44 -51.06 -11.02
N ASN A 627 5.44 -51.01 -10.11
CA ASN A 627 6.74 -51.66 -10.30
C ASN A 627 7.15 -52.58 -9.15
N LEU A 628 6.20 -53.04 -8.35
CA LEU A 628 6.50 -54.03 -7.33
C LEU A 628 6.76 -55.39 -7.98
N PRO A 629 7.86 -56.08 -7.63
CA PRO A 629 8.12 -57.42 -8.18
C PRO A 629 7.10 -58.45 -7.67
N LEU A 630 6.65 -59.34 -8.52
CA LEU A 630 5.79 -60.46 -8.11
C LEU A 630 6.55 -61.42 -7.18
N PRO A 631 5.93 -61.94 -6.12
CA PRO A 631 4.51 -61.86 -5.76
C PRO A 631 4.14 -60.76 -4.73
N TRP A 632 4.99 -59.74 -4.56
CA TRP A 632 4.79 -58.68 -3.56
C TRP A 632 3.59 -57.81 -3.88
N ARG A 633 2.84 -57.41 -2.85
CA ARG A 633 1.68 -56.54 -2.98
C ARG A 633 1.57 -55.55 -1.80
N LEU A 634 0.86 -54.49 -2.02
CA LEU A 634 0.45 -53.55 -0.97
C LEU A 634 -1.00 -53.84 -0.59
N ASP A 635 -1.27 -54.11 0.68
CA ASP A 635 -2.64 -54.21 1.17
C ASP A 635 -3.23 -52.85 1.41
N GLY A 636 -4.57 -52.69 1.28
CA GLY A 636 -5.28 -51.40 1.26
C GLY A 636 -4.76 -50.34 2.23
N PRO A 637 -4.67 -50.60 3.56
CA PRO A 637 -4.12 -49.62 4.50
C PRO A 637 -2.61 -49.35 4.35
N ALA A 638 -1.84 -50.31 3.76
CA ALA A 638 -0.40 -50.11 3.52
C ALA A 638 -0.13 -49.25 2.31
N ALA A 639 -1.04 -49.25 1.32
CA ALA A 639 -0.92 -48.43 0.13
C ALA A 639 -1.20 -46.93 0.38
N GLU A 640 -1.89 -46.61 1.45
CA GLU A 640 -2.31 -45.24 1.77
C GLU A 640 -1.94 -44.85 3.21
N ARG A 641 -1.27 -43.74 3.39
CA ARG A 641 -0.83 -43.23 4.69
C ARG A 641 -1.22 -41.74 4.83
N THR A 642 -1.64 -41.39 6.01
CA THR A 642 -1.78 -39.96 6.41
C THR A 642 -0.47 -39.53 7.03
N VAL A 643 0.05 -38.40 6.59
CA VAL A 643 1.33 -37.84 7.02
C VAL A 643 1.09 -36.43 7.55
N GLU A 644 1.53 -36.16 8.77
CA GLU A 644 1.53 -34.81 9.34
C GLU A 644 2.87 -34.15 9.08
N VAL A 645 2.85 -33.04 8.31
CA VAL A 645 4.05 -32.28 7.97
C VAL A 645 4.15 -31.07 8.89
N THR A 646 5.26 -30.98 9.63
CA THR A 646 5.55 -29.87 10.53
C THR A 646 6.58 -28.91 9.90
N VAL A 647 6.67 -27.70 10.47
CA VAL A 647 7.55 -26.65 9.94
C VAL A 647 9.02 -27.05 10.06
N ARG A 648 9.76 -27.04 8.95
CA ARG A 648 11.21 -27.31 8.88
C ARG A 648 11.62 -28.71 9.33
N ASP A 649 10.68 -29.63 9.35
CA ASP A 649 10.95 -31.02 9.72
C ASP A 649 10.59 -31.95 8.54
N ASP A 650 11.26 -33.09 8.47
CA ASP A 650 10.99 -34.11 7.47
C ASP A 650 10.16 -35.23 8.11
N ALA A 651 8.88 -35.28 7.77
CA ALA A 651 8.03 -36.39 8.15
C ALA A 651 8.50 -37.67 7.48
N ARG A 652 8.77 -38.73 8.24
CA ARG A 652 9.26 -40.01 7.73
C ARG A 652 8.14 -41.02 7.60
N VAL A 653 8.05 -41.68 6.44
CA VAL A 653 7.05 -42.69 6.13
C VAL A 653 7.69 -43.86 5.41
N ASP A 654 7.82 -44.97 6.09
CA ASP A 654 8.32 -46.22 5.50
C ASP A 654 7.13 -47.16 5.18
N VAL A 655 7.12 -47.77 4.01
CA VAL A 655 6.03 -48.62 3.51
C VAL A 655 6.55 -50.00 3.09
N GLY A 656 6.14 -51.05 3.78
CA GLY A 656 6.48 -52.44 3.47
C GLY A 656 5.47 -53.04 2.50
N ALA A 657 5.97 -53.68 1.43
CA ALA A 657 5.19 -54.52 0.56
C ALA A 657 5.21 -55.96 1.07
N LEU A 658 4.05 -56.58 1.23
CA LEU A 658 3.87 -57.92 1.81
C LEU A 658 3.85 -59.00 0.76
N ARG A 659 4.38 -60.17 1.09
CA ARG A 659 4.25 -61.37 0.29
C ARG A 659 2.98 -62.14 0.66
N PRO A 660 2.09 -62.45 -0.30
CA PRO A 660 0.93 -63.30 -0.01
C PRO A 660 1.39 -64.63 0.59
N ARG A 661 0.83 -65.01 1.70
CA ARG A 661 1.02 -66.36 2.29
C ARG A 661 0.27 -67.42 1.53
#